data_6ed3bde7fac798a7384c8eef82a015cc
#
_entry.id   6ed3bde7fac798a7384c8eef82a015cc
#
_cell.length_a   1.000
_cell.length_b   1.000
_cell.length_c   1.000
_cell.angle_alpha   90.00
_cell.angle_beta   90.00
_cell.angle_gamma   90.00
#
_symmetry.space_group_name_H-M   'P 1'
#
loop_
_entity.id
_entity.type
_entity.pdbx_description
1 polymer ?
#
loop_
_entity_poly.entity_id
_entity_poly.type
_entity_poly.pdbx_seq_one_letter_code
_entity_poly.pdbx_strand_id
1 'polypeptide(L)'
;MKRFFELLIQYKYLILALFIAISGFGYKAYINIPVDAFPDITPKQVVIYTESAGNSAEDIEKLITYPIEAAMSGLPGVKMILSNSIFGLSYVSIFFEDDYDTYLLRQLVTERLNTIDIPKGWGTPVMGPNTTGLGQVVWYALKDKENRYTPSQLRSIHEYTVVPLFKAVDGVEEVISWGGYEKQYEVLIDPLRLQNVDVSYNEILEALEKSNQSVGGQYLEFNREQYLIRGHGLYQSLDDIRNTVIRTKDAKAVTIQDVATVQEGKAPRFGAVSVDGKERVFGMVLQRSATNAAKVVKELKEKMPLVNAALPKGITLEIIYDRTQITHKAVSTMTNALLMGSVLVAIVLFLFLFELRSAFIVILSLPISLLIAFLLMQKYGISANLMSLSGLAIAIGMIVDGTIVVVENAFRLLHDNPDASRAGVIAEATAEVAKPVLFALLIIATVFIPLLSLEGLAGKLYTPMALDIVFVMLGSLAVALLLVPVLSFMLLKRSKHVNSPLMSGIKYIYTPVLKLSLKYAKTLVGITFLLFFALAYLLSQQGREFMPELNEESIMYRVIAIPGTALTQSVENAQAIEKFILKTYPKQVDSVLSMIGRSEKGETAQANYMEVLLTLNPEFKEIDSLGKKMTQQLKKKFAHLQFVPTQPIAMRIEELLEGVSAELAVKIYGEDQKVMSTIASDIAKVLKGIQGLDHAEVETQLGQAQINIKPNYLALSRYGLKVEDVMKVIRYGVGEEPITQKIEGVKRFGIVAKLKDATQDINTLKSLILRSDSGRVVTLKEVCDISVIQGPAFIKREDLSRYMVLSLEVEERDIASFVEEANTKIEKNVNIPDGYYIKWAGDFKNMQEATQTLAMIIPITLLIITLLLYTAFNSFKKAFLILLGVPLGLMGGIVALLIADIYLSVSAIVGFIAIFAIAILNGIVLVSFIDDLRQKFPTVKTIDLVKDATLLRLRPVLMTAFTTLFGILPLLFATGVGSEIQYPLSVVVTGGIISSTLLTLLVLPGLYVLFFKKT
;
A
#
# COMPACT_ATOMS: atom_id res chain seq x y z
N MET A 1 13.40 -19.72 42.89
CA MET A 1 13.97 -19.78 41.56
C MET A 1 14.96 -20.95 41.37
N LYS A 2 16.00 -21.13 42.21
CA LYS A 2 17.00 -22.21 42.08
C LYS A 2 16.37 -23.59 41.93
N ARG A 3 15.41 -23.96 42.83
CA ARG A 3 14.66 -25.24 42.77
C ARG A 3 13.88 -25.45 41.44
N PHE A 4 13.36 -24.39 40.85
CA PHE A 4 12.71 -24.45 39.55
C PHE A 4 13.69 -24.86 38.44
N PHE A 5 14.86 -24.26 38.40
CA PHE A 5 15.89 -24.61 37.43
C PHE A 5 16.51 -26.00 37.66
N GLU A 6 16.59 -26.43 38.88
CA GLU A 6 16.99 -27.83 39.23
C GLU A 6 15.98 -28.84 38.66
N LEU A 7 14.66 -28.57 38.81
CA LEU A 7 13.59 -29.38 38.20
C LEU A 7 13.69 -29.39 36.68
N LEU A 8 13.92 -28.23 36.04
CA LEU A 8 14.10 -28.17 34.59
C LEU A 8 15.25 -29.07 34.12
N ILE A 9 16.37 -29.06 34.81
CA ILE A 9 17.53 -29.89 34.50
C ILE A 9 17.22 -31.35 34.74
N GLN A 10 16.43 -31.69 35.75
CA GLN A 10 15.97 -33.04 36.01
C GLN A 10 15.11 -33.61 34.88
N TYR A 11 14.21 -32.78 34.31
CA TYR A 11 13.33 -33.16 33.21
C TYR A 11 13.92 -32.76 31.82
N LYS A 12 15.25 -32.72 31.69
CA LYS A 12 15.98 -32.22 30.48
C LYS A 12 15.49 -32.83 29.16
N TYR A 13 15.15 -34.11 29.11
CA TYR A 13 14.69 -34.78 27.89
C TYR A 13 13.29 -34.31 27.48
N LEU A 14 12.41 -34.05 28.46
CA LEU A 14 11.08 -33.52 28.20
C LEU A 14 11.15 -32.10 27.65
N ILE A 15 12.00 -31.25 28.22
CA ILE A 15 12.22 -29.87 27.73
C ILE A 15 12.81 -29.87 26.32
N LEU A 16 13.79 -30.75 26.06
CA LEU A 16 14.38 -30.91 24.74
C LEU A 16 13.32 -31.35 23.71
N ALA A 17 12.53 -32.36 24.04
CA ALA A 17 11.45 -32.84 23.17
C ALA A 17 10.39 -31.74 22.90
N LEU A 18 10.04 -30.95 23.92
CA LEU A 18 9.14 -29.82 23.77
C LEU A 18 9.68 -28.78 22.76
N PHE A 19 10.95 -28.37 22.89
CA PHE A 19 11.52 -27.38 21.97
C PHE A 19 11.76 -27.94 20.57
N ILE A 20 12.04 -29.24 20.42
CA ILE A 20 12.07 -29.90 19.11
C ILE A 20 10.66 -29.87 18.46
N ALA A 21 9.63 -30.18 19.22
CA ALA A 21 8.25 -30.10 18.73
C ALA A 21 7.85 -28.67 18.34
N ILE A 22 8.13 -27.67 19.20
CA ILE A 22 7.90 -26.25 18.91
C ILE A 22 8.65 -25.83 17.64
N SER A 23 9.91 -26.25 17.48
CA SER A 23 10.72 -25.96 16.29
C SER A 23 10.11 -26.60 15.03
N GLY A 24 9.59 -27.81 15.13
CA GLY A 24 8.88 -28.48 14.03
C GLY A 24 7.60 -27.74 13.60
N PHE A 25 6.79 -27.32 14.56
CA PHE A 25 5.62 -26.48 14.29
C PHE A 25 6.01 -25.10 13.76
N GLY A 26 7.06 -24.49 14.30
CA GLY A 26 7.60 -23.22 13.83
C GLY A 26 8.11 -23.28 12.39
N TYR A 27 8.78 -24.37 12.01
CA TYR A 27 9.21 -24.61 10.63
C TYR A 27 8.01 -24.79 9.68
N LYS A 28 6.97 -25.51 10.12
CA LYS A 28 5.73 -25.60 9.36
C LYS A 28 5.06 -24.22 9.20
N ALA A 29 5.08 -23.40 10.25
CA ALA A 29 4.58 -22.03 10.20
C ALA A 29 5.36 -21.20 9.18
N TYR A 30 6.70 -21.24 9.20
CA TYR A 30 7.57 -20.55 8.25
C TYR A 30 7.25 -20.87 6.78
N ILE A 31 6.96 -22.13 6.48
CA ILE A 31 6.62 -22.53 5.09
C ILE A 31 5.24 -22.01 4.67
N ASN A 32 4.30 -21.91 5.61
CA ASN A 32 2.90 -21.59 5.32
C ASN A 32 2.54 -20.11 5.53
N ILE A 33 3.46 -19.31 6.06
CA ILE A 33 3.22 -17.88 6.29
C ILE A 33 3.01 -17.16 4.94
N PRO A 34 2.02 -16.27 4.82
CA PRO A 34 1.87 -15.44 3.62
C PRO A 34 3.11 -14.59 3.40
N VAL A 35 3.52 -14.48 2.14
CA VAL A 35 4.68 -13.69 1.73
C VAL A 35 4.22 -12.55 0.84
N ASP A 36 4.51 -11.31 1.24
CA ASP A 36 4.20 -10.09 0.51
C ASP A 36 5.39 -9.14 0.48
N ALA A 37 5.43 -8.19 -0.46
CA ALA A 37 6.47 -7.16 -0.46
C ALA A 37 6.28 -6.19 0.72
N PHE A 38 5.05 -5.72 0.91
CA PHE A 38 4.65 -4.80 1.98
C PHE A 38 3.50 -5.39 2.79
N PRO A 39 3.33 -4.98 4.06
CA PRO A 39 2.09 -5.29 4.78
C PRO A 39 0.89 -4.72 4.02
N ASP A 40 -0.30 -5.24 4.28
CA ASP A 40 -1.52 -4.68 3.70
C ASP A 40 -1.81 -3.31 4.33
N ILE A 41 -1.43 -2.27 3.60
CA ILE A 41 -1.61 -0.87 4.01
C ILE A 41 -2.98 -0.31 3.61
N THR A 42 -3.76 -1.08 2.86
CA THR A 42 -5.08 -0.64 2.37
C THR A 42 -6.00 -0.31 3.53
N PRO A 43 -6.58 0.89 3.59
CA PRO A 43 -7.63 1.18 4.56
C PRO A 43 -8.84 0.32 4.27
N LYS A 44 -9.59 -0.04 5.31
CA LYS A 44 -10.85 -0.74 5.12
C LYS A 44 -11.81 0.18 4.39
N GLN A 45 -12.22 -0.23 3.20
CA GLN A 45 -13.10 0.57 2.35
C GLN A 45 -14.17 -0.28 1.68
N VAL A 46 -15.29 0.35 1.42
CA VAL A 46 -16.35 -0.16 0.54
C VAL A 46 -16.55 0.85 -0.57
N VAL A 47 -16.42 0.37 -1.81
CA VAL A 47 -16.58 1.18 -3.00
C VAL A 47 -17.98 0.95 -3.57
N ILE A 48 -18.62 2.03 -4.02
CA ILE A 48 -19.91 2.00 -4.72
C ILE A 48 -19.70 2.71 -6.05
N TYR A 49 -20.11 2.08 -7.15
CA TYR A 49 -20.18 2.75 -8.43
C TYR A 49 -21.59 2.66 -9.03
N THR A 50 -21.93 3.71 -9.73
CA THR A 50 -23.18 3.78 -10.47
C THR A 50 -22.88 4.26 -11.87
N GLU A 51 -23.05 3.38 -12.82
CA GLU A 51 -22.95 3.74 -14.24
C GLU A 51 -24.22 4.46 -14.69
N SER A 52 -24.07 5.61 -15.30
CA SER A 52 -25.14 6.45 -15.78
C SER A 52 -24.74 7.07 -17.13
N ALA A 53 -24.74 6.23 -18.15
CA ALA A 53 -24.22 6.57 -19.47
C ALA A 53 -24.81 7.89 -20.02
N GLY A 54 -23.95 8.74 -20.59
CA GLY A 54 -24.34 9.98 -21.24
C GLY A 54 -24.63 11.17 -20.31
N ASN A 55 -24.61 10.98 -18.98
CA ASN A 55 -24.89 12.06 -18.04
C ASN A 55 -23.62 12.85 -17.66
N SER A 56 -23.79 14.16 -17.44
CA SER A 56 -22.70 15.06 -17.07
C SER A 56 -22.20 14.81 -15.64
N ALA A 57 -20.97 15.22 -15.34
CA ALA A 57 -20.41 15.11 -13.97
C ALA A 57 -21.26 15.86 -12.93
N GLU A 58 -21.85 17.03 -13.29
CA GLU A 58 -22.70 17.80 -12.39
C GLU A 58 -24.04 17.11 -12.09
N ASP A 59 -24.64 16.49 -13.10
CA ASP A 59 -25.93 15.79 -12.92
C ASP A 59 -25.71 14.51 -12.10
N ILE A 60 -24.62 13.80 -12.38
CA ILE A 60 -24.23 12.61 -11.60
C ILE A 60 -23.95 12.97 -10.15
N GLU A 61 -23.22 14.07 -9.90
CA GLU A 61 -22.99 14.54 -8.54
C GLU A 61 -24.30 14.79 -7.78
N LYS A 62 -25.22 15.55 -8.38
CA LYS A 62 -26.46 15.98 -7.73
C LYS A 62 -27.47 14.86 -7.52
N LEU A 63 -27.60 13.98 -8.52
CA LEU A 63 -28.69 12.99 -8.54
C LEU A 63 -28.28 11.60 -8.08
N ILE A 64 -26.96 11.30 -8.06
CA ILE A 64 -26.45 9.98 -7.69
C ILE A 64 -25.44 10.09 -6.55
N THR A 65 -24.34 10.82 -6.76
CA THR A 65 -23.21 10.82 -5.82
C THR A 65 -23.58 11.41 -4.46
N TYR A 66 -24.14 12.61 -4.44
CA TYR A 66 -24.52 13.28 -3.20
C TYR A 66 -25.58 12.51 -2.38
N PRO A 67 -26.67 11.96 -2.97
CA PRO A 67 -27.58 11.08 -2.25
C PRO A 67 -26.90 9.85 -1.62
N ILE A 68 -25.95 9.23 -2.33
CA ILE A 68 -25.18 8.09 -1.79
C ILE A 68 -24.30 8.56 -0.62
N GLU A 69 -23.51 9.63 -0.78
CA GLU A 69 -22.68 10.18 0.30
C GLU A 69 -23.51 10.49 1.55
N ALA A 70 -24.63 11.20 1.37
CA ALA A 70 -25.50 11.58 2.47
C ALA A 70 -26.07 10.38 3.24
N ALA A 71 -26.46 9.32 2.51
CA ALA A 71 -26.93 8.10 3.13
C ALA A 71 -25.83 7.32 3.88
N MET A 72 -24.59 7.40 3.43
CA MET A 72 -23.45 6.68 4.00
C MET A 72 -22.79 7.41 5.17
N SER A 73 -22.92 8.73 5.27
CA SER A 73 -22.24 9.54 6.29
C SER A 73 -22.63 9.21 7.73
N GLY A 74 -23.76 8.56 7.97
CA GLY A 74 -24.22 8.16 9.31
C GLY A 74 -23.93 6.69 9.68
N LEU A 75 -23.12 5.96 8.92
CA LEU A 75 -22.79 4.58 9.23
C LEU A 75 -21.74 4.49 10.36
N PRO A 76 -21.84 3.47 11.25
CA PRO A 76 -20.85 3.26 12.29
C PRO A 76 -19.46 3.01 11.71
N GLY A 77 -18.42 3.58 12.31
CA GLY A 77 -17.04 3.38 11.94
C GLY A 77 -16.60 4.07 10.65
N VAL A 78 -17.42 4.94 10.06
CA VAL A 78 -16.99 5.75 8.89
C VAL A 78 -15.98 6.80 9.35
N LYS A 79 -14.80 6.77 8.72
CA LYS A 79 -13.73 7.76 8.89
C LYS A 79 -13.82 8.90 7.89
N MET A 80 -14.10 8.57 6.63
CA MET A 80 -14.05 9.51 5.51
C MET A 80 -14.83 8.94 4.33
N ILE A 81 -15.48 9.80 3.58
CA ILE A 81 -16.13 9.46 2.32
C ILE A 81 -15.48 10.28 1.21
N LEU A 82 -14.87 9.61 0.24
CA LEU A 82 -14.37 10.23 -0.98
C LEU A 82 -15.27 9.88 -2.14
N SER A 83 -15.54 10.84 -2.99
CA SER A 83 -16.28 10.57 -4.21
C SER A 83 -15.68 11.28 -5.42
N ASN A 84 -15.96 10.72 -6.60
CA ASN A 84 -15.61 11.28 -7.87
C ASN A 84 -16.76 11.10 -8.86
N SER A 85 -17.32 12.21 -9.30
CA SER A 85 -18.36 12.25 -10.32
C SER A 85 -17.72 12.61 -11.65
N ILE A 86 -17.76 11.71 -12.61
CA ILE A 86 -17.22 11.89 -13.96
C ILE A 86 -18.32 11.64 -14.99
N PHE A 87 -18.07 11.95 -16.24
CA PHE A 87 -19.01 11.66 -17.33
C PHE A 87 -19.39 10.18 -17.34
N GLY A 88 -20.66 9.89 -17.13
CA GLY A 88 -21.23 8.54 -17.15
C GLY A 88 -20.98 7.67 -15.92
N LEU A 89 -20.32 8.16 -14.85
CA LEU A 89 -19.99 7.32 -13.68
C LEU A 89 -19.95 8.13 -12.38
N SER A 90 -20.62 7.62 -11.37
CA SER A 90 -20.43 7.98 -9.97
C SER A 90 -19.58 6.93 -9.26
N TYR A 91 -18.54 7.35 -8.56
CA TYR A 91 -17.65 6.51 -7.79
C TYR A 91 -17.59 7.06 -6.36
N VAL A 92 -17.99 6.25 -5.38
CA VAL A 92 -18.00 6.64 -3.96
C VAL A 92 -17.22 5.61 -3.16
N SER A 93 -16.18 6.05 -2.48
CA SER A 93 -15.35 5.24 -1.57
C SER A 93 -15.63 5.64 -0.14
N ILE A 94 -16.08 4.68 0.66
CA ILE A 94 -16.36 4.85 2.08
C ILE A 94 -15.25 4.19 2.86
N PHE A 95 -14.47 4.98 3.59
CA PHE A 95 -13.36 4.52 4.42
C PHE A 95 -13.84 4.32 5.85
N PHE A 96 -13.46 3.20 6.44
CA PHE A 96 -13.89 2.78 7.77
C PHE A 96 -12.69 2.61 8.72
N GLU A 97 -13.00 2.57 10.02
CA GLU A 97 -12.06 2.18 11.05
C GLU A 97 -11.62 0.73 10.87
N ASP A 98 -10.36 0.43 11.22
CA ASP A 98 -9.76 -0.88 10.98
C ASP A 98 -10.31 -2.00 11.89
N ASP A 99 -11.02 -1.65 12.96
CA ASP A 99 -11.57 -2.60 13.95
C ASP A 99 -12.81 -3.37 13.46
N TYR A 100 -13.49 -2.88 12.42
CA TYR A 100 -14.71 -3.50 11.91
C TYR A 100 -14.40 -4.63 10.90
N ASP A 101 -15.25 -5.66 10.87
CA ASP A 101 -15.18 -6.71 9.86
C ASP A 101 -15.68 -6.21 8.49
N THR A 102 -14.94 -6.49 7.42
CA THR A 102 -15.22 -6.00 6.06
C THR A 102 -16.57 -6.52 5.54
N TYR A 103 -16.97 -7.76 5.87
CA TYR A 103 -18.25 -8.29 5.41
C TYR A 103 -19.42 -7.62 6.12
N LEU A 104 -19.26 -7.34 7.42
CA LEU A 104 -20.25 -6.54 8.17
C LEU A 104 -20.40 -5.16 7.57
N LEU A 105 -19.30 -4.47 7.25
CA LEU A 105 -19.33 -3.15 6.62
C LEU A 105 -20.07 -3.18 5.28
N ARG A 106 -19.76 -4.17 4.43
CA ARG A 106 -20.46 -4.36 3.15
C ARG A 106 -21.96 -4.63 3.33
N GLN A 107 -22.36 -5.36 4.37
CA GLN A 107 -23.77 -5.59 4.69
C GLN A 107 -24.47 -4.28 5.10
N LEU A 108 -23.87 -3.47 5.97
CA LEU A 108 -24.40 -2.18 6.38
C LEU A 108 -24.55 -1.21 5.20
N VAL A 109 -23.55 -1.16 4.33
CA VAL A 109 -23.61 -0.37 3.09
C VAL A 109 -24.73 -0.85 2.18
N THR A 110 -24.91 -2.18 2.01
CA THR A 110 -26.00 -2.74 1.21
C THR A 110 -27.37 -2.36 1.76
N GLU A 111 -27.54 -2.42 3.07
CA GLU A 111 -28.78 -2.03 3.74
C GLU A 111 -29.11 -0.57 3.44
N ARG A 112 -28.14 0.33 3.55
CA ARG A 112 -28.32 1.76 3.24
C ARG A 112 -28.57 2.01 1.75
N LEU A 113 -27.86 1.32 0.86
CA LEU A 113 -28.05 1.46 -0.59
C LEU A 113 -29.51 1.18 -1.01
N ASN A 114 -30.14 0.20 -0.38
CA ASN A 114 -31.55 -0.14 -0.68
C ASN A 114 -32.56 0.93 -0.24
N THR A 115 -32.14 1.92 0.56
CA THR A 115 -33.00 3.03 1.01
C THR A 115 -32.87 4.28 0.17
N ILE A 116 -31.90 4.32 -0.76
CA ILE A 116 -31.63 5.50 -1.59
C ILE A 116 -32.56 5.47 -2.80
N ASP A 117 -33.26 6.59 -3.02
CA ASP A 117 -34.11 6.79 -4.21
C ASP A 117 -33.29 7.51 -5.30
N ILE A 118 -32.84 6.75 -6.31
CA ILE A 118 -32.24 7.30 -7.50
C ILE A 118 -33.28 7.35 -8.61
N PRO A 119 -33.37 8.45 -9.35
CA PRO A 119 -34.35 8.58 -10.40
C PRO A 119 -34.24 7.47 -11.44
N LYS A 120 -35.38 6.95 -11.91
CA LYS A 120 -35.39 5.86 -12.90
C LYS A 120 -34.62 6.26 -14.16
N GLY A 121 -33.75 5.36 -14.63
CA GLY A 121 -32.91 5.56 -15.81
C GLY A 121 -31.57 6.26 -15.53
N TRP A 122 -31.22 6.50 -14.25
CA TRP A 122 -29.93 7.06 -13.85
C TRP A 122 -28.91 6.00 -13.39
N GLY A 123 -29.20 4.75 -13.65
CA GLY A 123 -28.37 3.61 -13.25
C GLY A 123 -28.77 3.02 -11.89
N THR A 124 -28.11 1.94 -11.54
CA THR A 124 -28.30 1.25 -10.26
C THR A 124 -26.95 1.19 -9.53
N PRO A 125 -26.87 1.64 -8.27
CA PRO A 125 -25.64 1.53 -7.49
C PRO A 125 -25.23 0.08 -7.29
N VAL A 126 -23.97 -0.20 -7.53
CA VAL A 126 -23.39 -1.53 -7.38
C VAL A 126 -22.17 -1.43 -6.47
N MET A 127 -22.08 -2.34 -5.50
CA MET A 127 -20.87 -2.44 -4.69
C MET A 127 -19.70 -2.97 -5.50
N GLY A 128 -18.54 -2.34 -5.32
CA GLY A 128 -17.29 -2.79 -5.86
C GLY A 128 -16.81 -4.15 -5.31
N PRO A 129 -15.85 -4.77 -5.98
CA PRO A 129 -15.26 -6.03 -5.53
C PRO A 129 -14.59 -5.88 -4.16
N ASN A 130 -14.59 -6.95 -3.38
CA ASN A 130 -13.89 -7.01 -2.09
C ASN A 130 -12.40 -7.27 -2.31
N THR A 131 -11.70 -6.23 -2.73
CA THR A 131 -10.27 -6.28 -3.00
C THR A 131 -9.54 -5.23 -2.19
N THR A 132 -8.24 -5.42 -2.00
CA THR A 132 -7.37 -4.37 -1.47
C THR A 132 -6.95 -3.44 -2.60
N GLY A 133 -6.56 -2.22 -2.28
CA GLY A 133 -6.05 -1.32 -3.29
C GLY A 133 -4.74 -1.78 -3.93
N LEU A 134 -3.96 -2.59 -3.22
CA LEU A 134 -2.81 -3.32 -3.75
C LEU A 134 -3.21 -4.69 -4.32
N GLY A 135 -4.50 -4.97 -4.53
CA GLY A 135 -5.03 -6.27 -4.95
C GLY A 135 -4.76 -6.64 -6.40
N GLN A 136 -4.19 -5.77 -7.20
CA GLN A 136 -3.80 -6.05 -8.59
C GLN A 136 -2.58 -6.97 -8.60
N VAL A 137 -2.77 -8.25 -8.90
CA VAL A 137 -1.70 -9.25 -8.76
C VAL A 137 -1.07 -9.68 -10.08
N VAL A 138 -1.84 -9.73 -11.16
CA VAL A 138 -1.38 -10.10 -12.50
C VAL A 138 -2.04 -9.22 -13.55
N TRP A 139 -1.22 -8.67 -14.45
CA TRP A 139 -1.67 -8.00 -15.66
C TRP A 139 -1.26 -8.82 -16.88
N TYR A 140 -2.17 -9.01 -17.80
CA TYR A 140 -1.91 -9.80 -19.01
C TYR A 140 -2.63 -9.21 -20.23
N ALA A 141 -2.09 -9.47 -21.41
CA ALA A 141 -2.73 -9.09 -22.67
C ALA A 141 -2.97 -10.31 -23.55
N LEU A 142 -4.01 -10.23 -24.36
CA LEU A 142 -4.24 -11.19 -25.44
C LEU A 142 -3.35 -10.82 -26.62
N LYS A 143 -2.54 -11.78 -27.06
CA LYS A 143 -1.67 -11.66 -28.22
C LYS A 143 -2.22 -12.50 -29.36
N ASP A 144 -2.71 -11.84 -30.41
CA ASP A 144 -3.06 -12.46 -31.69
C ASP A 144 -1.82 -12.40 -32.59
N LYS A 145 -1.16 -13.54 -32.77
CA LYS A 145 0.09 -13.63 -33.53
C LYS A 145 -0.11 -13.39 -35.05
N GLU A 146 -1.29 -13.65 -35.53
CA GLU A 146 -1.60 -13.66 -36.95
C GLU A 146 -2.54 -12.51 -37.38
N ASN A 147 -2.94 -11.66 -36.41
CA ASN A 147 -3.89 -10.55 -36.58
C ASN A 147 -5.21 -11.00 -37.29
N ARG A 148 -5.74 -12.17 -36.90
CA ARG A 148 -6.95 -12.75 -37.46
C ARG A 148 -8.25 -12.20 -36.91
N TYR A 149 -8.18 -11.69 -35.66
CA TYR A 149 -9.37 -11.30 -34.90
C TYR A 149 -9.45 -9.77 -34.78
N THR A 150 -10.64 -9.24 -34.87
CA THR A 150 -10.90 -7.83 -34.61
C THR A 150 -10.78 -7.54 -33.12
N PRO A 151 -10.50 -6.29 -32.69
CA PRO A 151 -10.48 -5.93 -31.27
C PRO A 151 -11.78 -6.27 -30.54
N SER A 152 -12.93 -6.22 -31.20
CA SER A 152 -14.21 -6.60 -30.63
C SER A 152 -14.35 -8.12 -30.40
N GLN A 153 -13.85 -8.93 -31.34
CA GLN A 153 -13.81 -10.37 -31.16
C GLN A 153 -12.87 -10.79 -30.06
N LEU A 154 -11.68 -10.18 -29.98
CA LEU A 154 -10.74 -10.42 -28.88
C LEU A 154 -11.35 -10.04 -27.52
N ARG A 155 -12.09 -8.92 -27.44
CA ARG A 155 -12.80 -8.53 -26.22
C ARG A 155 -13.84 -9.57 -25.83
N SER A 156 -14.64 -10.04 -26.77
CA SER A 156 -15.64 -11.08 -26.52
C SER A 156 -15.01 -12.41 -26.07
N ILE A 157 -13.88 -12.82 -26.67
CA ILE A 157 -13.13 -14.01 -26.24
C ILE A 157 -12.62 -13.82 -24.81
N HIS A 158 -12.06 -12.66 -24.49
CA HIS A 158 -11.60 -12.35 -23.15
C HIS A 158 -12.73 -12.45 -22.13
N GLU A 159 -13.82 -11.74 -22.34
CA GLU A 159 -14.94 -11.62 -21.40
C GLU A 159 -15.63 -12.97 -21.15
N TYR A 160 -15.87 -13.74 -22.19
CA TYR A 160 -16.66 -14.97 -22.08
C TYR A 160 -15.84 -16.26 -21.98
N THR A 161 -14.51 -16.22 -22.18
CA THR A 161 -13.67 -17.41 -22.08
C THR A 161 -12.59 -17.26 -21.00
N VAL A 162 -11.83 -16.17 -21.01
CA VAL A 162 -10.69 -15.98 -20.09
C VAL A 162 -11.18 -15.60 -18.70
N VAL A 163 -12.04 -14.59 -18.60
CA VAL A 163 -12.53 -14.05 -17.33
C VAL A 163 -13.16 -15.13 -16.44
N PRO A 164 -14.11 -15.97 -16.93
CA PRO A 164 -14.72 -17.01 -16.09
C PRO A 164 -13.71 -18.05 -15.58
N LEU A 165 -12.72 -18.41 -16.41
CA LEU A 165 -11.70 -19.39 -16.03
C LEU A 165 -10.77 -18.86 -14.93
N PHE A 166 -10.41 -17.57 -14.99
CA PHE A 166 -9.58 -16.95 -13.95
C PHE A 166 -10.38 -16.64 -12.69
N LYS A 167 -11.63 -16.19 -12.80
CA LYS A 167 -12.53 -16.01 -11.63
C LYS A 167 -12.80 -17.31 -10.85
N ALA A 168 -12.64 -18.47 -11.48
CA ALA A 168 -12.76 -19.76 -10.82
C ALA A 168 -11.51 -20.16 -9.99
N VAL A 169 -10.45 -19.36 -10.00
CA VAL A 169 -9.27 -19.57 -9.15
C VAL A 169 -9.56 -19.07 -7.74
N ASP A 170 -9.23 -19.88 -6.73
CA ASP A 170 -9.44 -19.46 -5.33
C ASP A 170 -8.61 -18.23 -5.00
N GLY A 171 -9.24 -17.27 -4.33
CA GLY A 171 -8.63 -15.99 -3.97
C GLY A 171 -8.67 -14.91 -5.06
N VAL A 172 -9.15 -15.22 -6.27
CA VAL A 172 -9.48 -14.19 -7.27
C VAL A 172 -10.86 -13.61 -6.93
N GLU A 173 -10.95 -12.31 -6.83
CA GLU A 173 -12.22 -11.59 -6.60
C GLU A 173 -12.84 -11.14 -7.91
N GLU A 174 -12.05 -10.49 -8.77
CA GLU A 174 -12.52 -9.95 -10.03
C GLU A 174 -11.41 -10.04 -11.10
N VAL A 175 -11.81 -10.04 -12.34
CA VAL A 175 -10.93 -9.88 -13.50
C VAL A 175 -11.47 -8.72 -14.33
N ILE A 176 -10.75 -7.61 -14.32
CA ILE A 176 -11.11 -6.41 -15.05
C ILE A 176 -10.65 -6.56 -16.50
N SER A 177 -11.57 -6.35 -17.42
CA SER A 177 -11.28 -6.28 -18.85
C SER A 177 -11.01 -4.84 -19.27
N TRP A 178 -9.97 -4.58 -20.05
CA TRP A 178 -9.64 -3.26 -20.55
C TRP A 178 -9.20 -3.29 -22.02
N GLY A 179 -9.58 -2.29 -22.79
CA GLY A 179 -9.28 -2.23 -24.23
C GLY A 179 -10.16 -3.13 -25.09
N GLY A 180 -10.02 -3.01 -26.39
CA GLY A 180 -10.94 -3.56 -27.36
C GLY A 180 -12.27 -2.81 -27.41
N TYR A 181 -13.24 -3.36 -28.08
CA TYR A 181 -14.61 -2.82 -28.15
C TYR A 181 -15.60 -3.90 -27.76
N GLU A 182 -16.56 -3.54 -26.94
CA GLU A 182 -17.70 -4.42 -26.71
C GLU A 182 -18.54 -4.50 -27.99
N LYS A 183 -18.93 -5.74 -28.39
CA LYS A 183 -19.77 -5.97 -29.54
C LYS A 183 -21.19 -5.54 -29.22
N GLN A 184 -21.84 -4.82 -30.13
CA GLN A 184 -23.26 -4.53 -30.08
C GLN A 184 -23.90 -4.71 -31.45
N TYR A 185 -25.23 -4.73 -31.50
CA TYR A 185 -26.01 -4.75 -32.71
C TYR A 185 -26.62 -3.36 -32.91
N GLU A 186 -26.32 -2.76 -34.05
CA GLU A 186 -26.77 -1.39 -34.37
C GLU A 186 -27.89 -1.39 -35.35
N VAL A 187 -29.00 -0.75 -35.00
CA VAL A 187 -30.11 -0.37 -35.86
C VAL A 187 -29.88 1.08 -36.23
N LEU A 188 -29.20 1.31 -37.36
CA LEU A 188 -28.88 2.66 -37.84
C LEU A 188 -30.09 3.25 -38.58
N ILE A 189 -30.82 4.06 -37.88
CA ILE A 189 -32.07 4.65 -38.32
C ILE A 189 -31.76 5.86 -39.23
N ASP A 190 -32.37 5.84 -40.40
CA ASP A 190 -32.32 6.96 -41.36
C ASP A 190 -33.51 7.89 -41.15
N PRO A 191 -33.28 9.14 -40.65
CA PRO A 191 -34.38 10.06 -40.39
C PRO A 191 -35.25 10.39 -41.62
N LEU A 192 -34.67 10.38 -42.81
CA LEU A 192 -35.43 10.63 -44.05
C LEU A 192 -36.34 9.44 -44.41
N ARG A 193 -35.87 8.21 -44.18
CA ARG A 193 -36.74 7.03 -44.40
C ARG A 193 -37.89 6.99 -43.41
N LEU A 194 -37.67 7.39 -42.14
CA LEU A 194 -38.75 7.51 -41.17
C LEU A 194 -39.90 8.42 -41.64
N GLN A 195 -39.49 9.56 -42.21
CA GLN A 195 -40.48 10.52 -42.74
C GLN A 195 -41.30 9.94 -43.88
N ASN A 196 -40.68 9.19 -44.78
CA ASN A 196 -41.36 8.62 -45.94
C ASN A 196 -42.40 7.52 -45.59
N VAL A 197 -42.21 6.79 -44.52
CA VAL A 197 -43.09 5.71 -44.07
C VAL A 197 -44.00 6.11 -42.90
N ASP A 198 -43.93 7.38 -42.49
CA ASP A 198 -44.77 7.93 -41.43
C ASP A 198 -44.62 7.24 -40.06
N VAL A 199 -43.37 6.87 -39.69
CA VAL A 199 -43.03 6.17 -38.42
C VAL A 199 -42.29 7.13 -37.49
N SER A 200 -42.59 7.07 -36.18
CA SER A 200 -41.88 7.81 -35.16
C SER A 200 -40.71 7.03 -34.58
N TYR A 201 -39.73 7.72 -34.02
CA TYR A 201 -38.61 7.08 -33.36
C TYR A 201 -39.05 6.18 -32.18
N ASN A 202 -40.06 6.63 -31.41
CA ASN A 202 -40.61 5.88 -30.28
C ASN A 202 -41.21 4.52 -30.72
N GLU A 203 -41.92 4.47 -31.91
CA GLU A 203 -42.46 3.22 -32.42
C GLU A 203 -41.38 2.18 -32.71
N ILE A 204 -40.17 2.61 -33.15
CA ILE A 204 -39.06 1.71 -33.37
C ILE A 204 -38.56 1.15 -32.04
N LEU A 205 -38.35 2.01 -31.01
CA LEU A 205 -37.90 1.57 -29.71
C LEU A 205 -38.84 0.51 -29.11
N GLU A 206 -40.16 0.78 -29.16
CA GLU A 206 -41.18 -0.14 -28.69
C GLU A 206 -41.24 -1.44 -29.48
N ALA A 207 -41.11 -1.38 -30.81
CA ALA A 207 -41.09 -2.56 -31.64
C ALA A 207 -39.88 -3.46 -31.32
N LEU A 208 -38.68 -2.92 -31.16
CA LEU A 208 -37.48 -3.67 -30.78
C LEU A 208 -37.59 -4.29 -29.37
N GLU A 209 -38.13 -3.55 -28.40
CA GLU A 209 -38.29 -4.02 -27.04
C GLU A 209 -39.34 -5.12 -26.92
N LYS A 210 -40.51 -4.93 -27.55
CA LYS A 210 -41.66 -5.86 -27.48
C LYS A 210 -41.47 -7.14 -28.31
N SER A 211 -40.67 -7.11 -29.36
CA SER A 211 -40.46 -8.26 -30.24
C SER A 211 -39.39 -9.24 -29.77
N ASN A 212 -38.57 -8.88 -28.78
CA ASN A 212 -37.49 -9.72 -28.30
C ASN A 212 -37.82 -10.33 -26.95
N GLN A 213 -38.77 -11.25 -26.91
CA GLN A 213 -39.29 -11.84 -25.67
C GLN A 213 -39.34 -13.38 -25.78
N SER A 214 -39.16 -14.03 -24.63
CA SER A 214 -39.36 -15.48 -24.47
C SER A 214 -40.29 -15.72 -23.30
N VAL A 215 -41.27 -16.59 -23.50
CA VAL A 215 -42.29 -16.90 -22.48
C VAL A 215 -42.38 -18.41 -22.33
N GLY A 216 -42.47 -18.84 -21.05
CA GLY A 216 -42.81 -20.24 -20.72
C GLY A 216 -44.33 -20.40 -20.61
N GLY A 217 -44.88 -21.36 -21.29
CA GLY A 217 -46.23 -21.86 -21.07
C GLY A 217 -46.24 -22.94 -19.99
N GLN A 218 -47.42 -23.53 -19.81
CA GLN A 218 -47.56 -24.74 -19.00
C GLN A 218 -47.09 -25.97 -19.82
N TYR A 219 -47.44 -27.14 -19.42
CA TYR A 219 -47.26 -28.34 -20.21
C TYR A 219 -48.57 -28.93 -20.66
N LEU A 220 -48.54 -29.67 -21.73
CA LEU A 220 -49.62 -30.51 -22.23
C LEU A 220 -49.31 -31.96 -21.92
N GLU A 221 -50.29 -32.70 -21.42
CA GLU A 221 -50.19 -34.12 -21.29
C GLU A 221 -50.88 -34.77 -22.50
N PHE A 222 -50.10 -35.50 -23.29
CA PHE A 222 -50.60 -36.19 -24.46
C PHE A 222 -49.88 -37.53 -24.61
N ASN A 223 -50.66 -38.62 -24.84
CA ASN A 223 -50.16 -40.00 -24.96
C ASN A 223 -49.26 -40.47 -23.81
N ARG A 224 -49.54 -40.06 -22.57
CA ARG A 224 -48.77 -40.30 -21.33
C ARG A 224 -47.38 -39.63 -21.29
N GLU A 225 -47.15 -38.66 -22.15
CA GLU A 225 -45.95 -37.83 -22.20
C GLU A 225 -46.29 -36.39 -21.85
N GLN A 226 -45.35 -35.70 -21.28
CA GLN A 226 -45.45 -34.28 -20.90
C GLN A 226 -44.70 -33.45 -21.97
N TYR A 227 -45.42 -32.55 -22.62
CA TYR A 227 -44.88 -31.61 -23.61
C TYR A 227 -44.84 -30.21 -23.00
N LEU A 228 -43.63 -29.67 -22.84
CA LEU A 228 -43.42 -28.30 -22.34
C LEU A 228 -43.73 -27.29 -23.46
N ILE A 229 -44.57 -26.30 -23.16
CA ILE A 229 -44.89 -25.22 -24.08
C ILE A 229 -43.88 -24.08 -23.90
N ARG A 230 -43.18 -23.73 -24.96
CA ARG A 230 -42.22 -22.62 -24.96
C ARG A 230 -42.55 -21.66 -26.11
N GLY A 231 -42.84 -20.39 -25.73
CA GLY A 231 -42.85 -19.30 -26.69
C GLY A 231 -41.40 -18.76 -26.84
N HIS A 232 -40.82 -18.89 -28.00
CA HIS A 232 -39.42 -18.51 -28.26
C HIS A 232 -39.40 -17.39 -29.33
N GLY A 233 -39.37 -16.14 -28.89
CA GLY A 233 -39.33 -14.95 -29.73
C GLY A 233 -38.06 -14.11 -29.57
N LEU A 234 -36.98 -14.70 -29.02
CA LEU A 234 -35.68 -14.00 -28.93
C LEU A 234 -35.01 -13.92 -30.30
N TYR A 235 -34.39 -12.79 -30.61
CA TYR A 235 -33.63 -12.61 -31.85
C TYR A 235 -32.47 -13.59 -31.97
N GLN A 236 -32.50 -14.41 -33.04
CA GLN A 236 -31.46 -15.38 -33.33
C GLN A 236 -30.46 -14.86 -34.41
N SER A 237 -30.97 -14.03 -35.33
CA SER A 237 -30.21 -13.52 -36.49
C SER A 237 -30.37 -12.02 -36.64
N LEU A 238 -29.54 -11.38 -37.49
CA LEU A 238 -29.77 -10.02 -37.94
C LEU A 238 -31.05 -9.85 -38.74
N ASP A 239 -31.46 -10.92 -39.42
CA ASP A 239 -32.70 -10.87 -40.24
C ASP A 239 -33.96 -10.82 -39.36
N ASP A 240 -33.94 -11.41 -38.18
CA ASP A 240 -35.04 -11.28 -37.22
C ASP A 240 -35.22 -9.83 -36.82
N ILE A 241 -34.10 -9.12 -36.55
CA ILE A 241 -34.12 -7.69 -36.22
C ILE A 241 -34.59 -6.88 -37.41
N ARG A 242 -34.14 -7.18 -38.66
CA ARG A 242 -34.54 -6.48 -39.89
C ARG A 242 -36.03 -6.65 -40.18
N ASN A 243 -36.57 -7.84 -39.93
CA ASN A 243 -37.96 -8.20 -40.24
C ASN A 243 -38.92 -7.84 -39.09
N THR A 244 -38.42 -7.25 -37.97
CA THR A 244 -39.26 -6.78 -36.89
C THR A 244 -40.29 -5.76 -37.41
N VAL A 245 -41.58 -6.06 -37.23
CA VAL A 245 -42.66 -5.20 -37.65
C VAL A 245 -42.83 -4.04 -36.67
N ILE A 246 -42.76 -2.82 -37.18
CA ILE A 246 -42.97 -1.60 -36.43
C ILE A 246 -44.48 -1.33 -36.36
N ARG A 247 -45.16 -1.35 -37.51
CA ARG A 247 -46.61 -1.20 -37.61
C ARG A 247 -47.13 -1.75 -38.91
N THR A 248 -48.41 -1.99 -38.99
CA THR A 248 -49.12 -2.36 -40.24
C THR A 248 -50.03 -1.21 -40.65
N LYS A 249 -49.88 -0.71 -41.90
CA LYS A 249 -50.74 0.32 -42.48
C LYS A 249 -51.21 -0.18 -43.84
N ASP A 250 -52.51 -0.10 -44.14
CA ASP A 250 -53.11 -0.52 -45.38
C ASP A 250 -52.69 -1.94 -45.81
N ALA A 251 -52.69 -2.88 -44.90
CA ALA A 251 -52.28 -4.27 -45.07
C ALA A 251 -50.79 -4.47 -45.47
N LYS A 252 -49.97 -3.42 -45.44
CA LYS A 252 -48.49 -3.51 -45.59
C LYS A 252 -47.80 -3.37 -44.25
N ALA A 253 -46.99 -4.33 -43.90
CA ALA A 253 -46.12 -4.23 -42.75
C ALA A 253 -44.95 -3.30 -43.06
N VAL A 254 -44.71 -2.31 -42.17
CA VAL A 254 -43.47 -1.53 -42.17
C VAL A 254 -42.52 -2.19 -41.17
N THR A 255 -41.34 -2.56 -41.62
CA THR A 255 -40.35 -3.30 -40.86
C THR A 255 -39.11 -2.43 -40.56
N ILE A 256 -38.24 -2.89 -39.67
CA ILE A 256 -37.02 -2.14 -39.31
C ILE A 256 -36.13 -1.90 -40.55
N GLN A 257 -36.02 -2.85 -41.50
CA GLN A 257 -35.21 -2.67 -42.71
C GLN A 257 -35.71 -1.55 -43.64
N ASP A 258 -36.99 -1.18 -43.59
CA ASP A 258 -37.56 -0.08 -44.36
C ASP A 258 -37.05 1.27 -43.90
N VAL A 259 -36.71 1.41 -42.60
CA VAL A 259 -36.36 2.68 -41.91
C VAL A 259 -34.91 2.71 -41.43
N ALA A 260 -34.23 1.55 -41.34
CA ALA A 260 -32.91 1.45 -40.76
C ALA A 260 -32.03 0.41 -41.47
N THR A 261 -30.72 0.54 -41.24
CA THR A 261 -29.73 -0.48 -41.60
C THR A 261 -29.32 -1.22 -40.36
N VAL A 262 -29.43 -2.55 -40.35
CA VAL A 262 -29.05 -3.42 -39.21
C VAL A 262 -27.69 -4.03 -39.47
N GLN A 263 -26.76 -3.81 -38.54
CA GLN A 263 -25.38 -4.30 -38.66
C GLN A 263 -24.79 -4.67 -37.30
N GLU A 264 -23.65 -5.37 -37.31
CA GLU A 264 -22.79 -5.49 -36.14
C GLU A 264 -22.01 -4.19 -35.95
N GLY A 265 -21.94 -3.69 -34.70
CA GLY A 265 -21.27 -2.47 -34.37
C GLY A 265 -20.41 -2.58 -33.12
N LYS A 266 -19.96 -1.45 -32.59
CA LYS A 266 -19.02 -1.32 -31.48
C LYS A 266 -19.63 -0.37 -30.46
N ALA A 267 -19.76 -0.81 -29.23
CA ALA A 267 -20.19 0.07 -28.13
C ALA A 267 -19.15 1.19 -27.90
N PRO A 268 -19.59 2.37 -27.47
CA PRO A 268 -18.70 3.43 -27.01
C PRO A 268 -17.78 2.91 -25.91
N ARG A 269 -16.52 3.30 -25.96
CA ARG A 269 -15.54 2.91 -24.93
C ARG A 269 -14.94 4.13 -24.25
N PHE A 270 -14.55 3.97 -22.99
CA PHE A 270 -13.98 5.03 -22.17
C PHE A 270 -12.49 4.85 -21.91
N GLY A 271 -11.93 3.73 -22.37
CA GLY A 271 -10.51 3.46 -22.25
C GLY A 271 -9.98 2.50 -23.29
N ALA A 272 -8.67 2.44 -23.40
CA ALA A 272 -7.93 1.58 -24.31
C ALA A 272 -6.63 1.12 -23.68
N VAL A 273 -6.04 0.06 -24.18
CA VAL A 273 -4.70 -0.39 -23.81
C VAL A 273 -3.86 -0.56 -25.08
N SER A 274 -2.65 -0.05 -25.04
CA SER A 274 -1.65 -0.23 -26.07
C SER A 274 -0.42 -0.95 -25.49
N VAL A 275 0.16 -1.85 -26.26
CA VAL A 275 1.42 -2.52 -25.91
C VAL A 275 2.30 -2.50 -27.15
N ASP A 276 3.50 -1.95 -27.02
CA ASP A 276 4.51 -1.88 -28.07
C ASP A 276 4.00 -1.24 -29.37
N GLY A 277 3.21 -0.17 -29.23
CA GLY A 277 2.65 0.60 -30.35
C GLY A 277 1.45 -0.06 -31.03
N LYS A 278 0.81 -1.07 -30.39
CA LYS A 278 -0.38 -1.74 -30.89
C LYS A 278 -1.45 -1.82 -29.83
N GLU A 279 -2.67 -1.52 -30.22
CA GLU A 279 -3.81 -1.69 -29.33
C GLU A 279 -4.06 -3.17 -29.03
N ARG A 280 -4.36 -3.48 -27.76
CA ARG A 280 -4.56 -4.84 -27.24
C ARG A 280 -5.81 -4.91 -26.37
N VAL A 281 -6.30 -6.14 -26.18
CA VAL A 281 -7.23 -6.47 -25.11
C VAL A 281 -6.42 -6.96 -23.92
N PHE A 282 -6.67 -6.37 -22.78
CA PHE A 282 -5.92 -6.50 -21.56
C PHE A 282 -6.82 -7.00 -20.42
N GLY A 283 -6.26 -7.80 -19.53
CA GLY A 283 -6.93 -8.28 -18.34
C GLY A 283 -6.10 -8.00 -17.10
N MET A 284 -6.76 -7.54 -16.05
CA MET A 284 -6.17 -7.28 -14.73
C MET A 284 -6.87 -8.15 -13.71
N VAL A 285 -6.10 -8.98 -12.99
CA VAL A 285 -6.64 -9.87 -11.96
C VAL A 285 -6.55 -9.19 -10.61
N LEU A 286 -7.69 -9.08 -9.93
CA LEU A 286 -7.80 -8.57 -8.57
C LEU A 286 -7.93 -9.73 -7.59
N GLN A 287 -7.06 -9.77 -6.60
CA GLN A 287 -7.19 -10.72 -5.49
C GLN A 287 -8.25 -10.28 -4.49
N ARG A 288 -8.87 -11.25 -3.85
CA ARG A 288 -9.77 -11.04 -2.71
C ARG A 288 -8.99 -10.55 -1.50
N SER A 289 -9.57 -9.61 -0.77
CA SER A 289 -9.01 -9.13 0.50
C SER A 289 -8.68 -10.29 1.45
N ALA A 290 -7.60 -10.17 2.21
CA ALA A 290 -7.09 -11.17 3.14
C ALA A 290 -6.68 -12.52 2.52
N THR A 291 -6.40 -12.58 1.20
CA THR A 291 -5.82 -13.77 0.54
C THR A 291 -4.33 -13.60 0.29
N ASN A 292 -3.62 -14.71 0.07
CA ASN A 292 -2.19 -14.70 -0.22
C ASN A 292 -1.92 -14.47 -1.71
N ALA A 293 -1.34 -13.31 -2.06
CA ALA A 293 -1.02 -12.93 -3.44
C ALA A 293 -0.15 -13.96 -4.16
N ALA A 294 0.89 -14.46 -3.51
CA ALA A 294 1.80 -15.45 -4.11
C ALA A 294 1.09 -16.77 -4.43
N LYS A 295 0.16 -17.21 -3.56
CA LYS A 295 -0.66 -18.40 -3.78
C LYS A 295 -1.59 -18.18 -4.98
N VAL A 296 -2.30 -17.07 -5.02
CA VAL A 296 -3.23 -16.72 -6.11
C VAL A 296 -2.50 -16.66 -7.45
N VAL A 297 -1.36 -15.99 -7.52
CA VAL A 297 -0.57 -15.91 -8.76
C VAL A 297 -0.05 -17.27 -9.19
N LYS A 298 0.39 -18.11 -8.25
CA LYS A 298 0.83 -19.49 -8.54
C LYS A 298 -0.31 -20.30 -9.17
N GLU A 299 -1.48 -20.28 -8.55
CA GLU A 299 -2.66 -21.01 -9.07
C GLU A 299 -3.13 -20.48 -10.41
N LEU A 300 -3.06 -19.16 -10.64
CA LEU A 300 -3.30 -18.54 -11.94
C LEU A 300 -2.33 -19.08 -13.01
N LYS A 301 -1.04 -19.13 -12.71
CA LYS A 301 -0.02 -19.66 -13.62
C LYS A 301 -0.21 -21.14 -13.91
N GLU A 302 -0.62 -21.92 -12.92
CA GLU A 302 -0.97 -23.34 -13.09
C GLU A 302 -2.21 -23.54 -13.98
N LYS A 303 -3.15 -22.58 -13.99
CA LYS A 303 -4.33 -22.56 -14.86
C LYS A 303 -4.05 -22.04 -16.28
N MET A 304 -2.98 -21.31 -16.51
CA MET A 304 -2.65 -20.70 -17.81
C MET A 304 -2.65 -21.70 -18.99
N PRO A 305 -2.10 -22.94 -18.86
CA PRO A 305 -2.17 -23.92 -19.95
C PRO A 305 -3.61 -24.28 -20.31
N LEU A 306 -4.51 -24.42 -19.33
CA LEU A 306 -5.91 -24.69 -19.55
C LEU A 306 -6.61 -23.53 -20.28
N VAL A 307 -6.33 -22.28 -19.83
CA VAL A 307 -6.88 -21.09 -20.48
C VAL A 307 -6.39 -20.98 -21.91
N ASN A 308 -5.08 -21.16 -22.15
CA ASN A 308 -4.52 -21.12 -23.50
C ASN A 308 -5.09 -22.24 -24.40
N ALA A 309 -5.41 -23.42 -23.85
CA ALA A 309 -6.06 -24.51 -24.61
C ALA A 309 -7.52 -24.20 -24.97
N ALA A 310 -8.20 -23.36 -24.15
CA ALA A 310 -9.56 -22.91 -24.41
C ALA A 310 -9.65 -21.75 -25.43
N LEU A 311 -8.52 -21.10 -25.72
CA LEU A 311 -8.46 -20.00 -26.67
C LEU A 311 -8.45 -20.50 -28.11
N PRO A 312 -9.03 -19.72 -29.04
CA PRO A 312 -8.93 -20.01 -30.47
C PRO A 312 -7.47 -20.05 -30.93
N LYS A 313 -7.21 -20.86 -32.00
CA LYS A 313 -5.86 -20.98 -32.56
C LYS A 313 -5.27 -19.62 -32.96
N GLY A 314 -4.02 -19.39 -32.56
CA GLY A 314 -3.27 -18.13 -32.84
C GLY A 314 -3.36 -17.08 -31.73
N ILE A 315 -4.26 -17.23 -30.76
CA ILE A 315 -4.35 -16.36 -29.59
C ILE A 315 -3.60 -16.98 -28.42
N THR A 316 -2.82 -16.18 -27.72
CA THR A 316 -2.12 -16.57 -26.49
C THR A 316 -2.23 -15.47 -25.45
N LEU A 317 -2.17 -15.84 -24.16
CA LEU A 317 -2.02 -14.88 -23.06
C LEU A 317 -0.54 -14.59 -22.81
N GLU A 318 -0.22 -13.32 -22.67
CA GLU A 318 1.11 -12.83 -22.32
C GLU A 318 1.01 -12.06 -21.00
N ILE A 319 1.72 -12.51 -19.95
CA ILE A 319 1.78 -11.79 -18.68
C ILE A 319 2.72 -10.60 -18.86
N ILE A 320 2.25 -9.40 -18.52
CA ILE A 320 3.00 -8.14 -18.63
C ILE A 320 3.52 -7.73 -17.26
N TYR A 321 2.69 -7.87 -16.23
CA TYR A 321 3.05 -7.55 -14.85
C TYR A 321 2.70 -8.71 -13.93
N ASP A 322 3.63 -9.04 -13.06
CA ASP A 322 3.50 -10.08 -12.04
C ASP A 322 4.05 -9.55 -10.72
N ARG A 323 3.15 -9.23 -9.81
CA ARG A 323 3.49 -8.71 -8.48
C ARG A 323 4.43 -9.62 -7.69
N THR A 324 4.36 -10.94 -7.91
CA THR A 324 5.23 -11.87 -7.17
C THR A 324 6.71 -11.70 -7.50
N GLN A 325 7.07 -11.14 -8.65
CA GLN A 325 8.46 -10.86 -8.99
C GLN A 325 9.06 -9.81 -8.05
N ILE A 326 8.32 -8.72 -7.80
CA ILE A 326 8.74 -7.67 -6.85
C ILE A 326 8.79 -8.24 -5.44
N THR A 327 7.74 -9.00 -5.05
CA THR A 327 7.68 -9.66 -3.74
C THR A 327 8.89 -10.58 -3.52
N HIS A 328 9.23 -11.42 -4.50
CA HIS A 328 10.39 -12.31 -4.41
C HIS A 328 11.72 -11.56 -4.31
N LYS A 329 11.91 -10.50 -5.10
CA LYS A 329 13.11 -9.65 -5.02
C LYS A 329 13.24 -9.04 -3.62
N ALA A 330 12.19 -8.39 -3.12
CA ALA A 330 12.17 -7.74 -1.83
C ALA A 330 12.45 -8.71 -0.68
N VAL A 331 11.74 -9.85 -0.63
CA VAL A 331 11.91 -10.87 0.41
C VAL A 331 13.27 -11.55 0.30
N SER A 332 13.81 -11.80 -0.91
CA SER A 332 15.13 -12.38 -1.08
C SER A 332 16.24 -11.46 -0.57
N THR A 333 16.13 -10.15 -0.82
CA THR A 333 17.07 -9.14 -0.28
C THR A 333 17.12 -9.23 1.24
N MET A 334 15.97 -9.28 1.90
CA MET A 334 15.88 -9.38 3.36
C MET A 334 16.34 -10.71 3.90
N THR A 335 15.95 -11.81 3.29
CA THR A 335 16.37 -13.16 3.71
C THR A 335 17.88 -13.33 3.60
N ASN A 336 18.48 -12.81 2.53
CA ASN A 336 19.94 -12.81 2.37
C ASN A 336 20.63 -11.96 3.44
N ALA A 337 20.12 -10.77 3.75
CA ALA A 337 20.62 -9.93 4.83
C ALA A 337 20.53 -10.62 6.20
N LEU A 338 19.38 -11.27 6.50
CA LEU A 338 19.17 -12.06 7.73
C LEU A 338 20.15 -13.23 7.84
N LEU A 339 20.35 -14.00 6.77
CA LEU A 339 21.30 -15.12 6.74
C LEU A 339 22.74 -14.64 6.95
N MET A 340 23.13 -13.60 6.21
CA MET A 340 24.48 -13.00 6.34
C MET A 340 24.72 -12.45 7.75
N GLY A 341 23.71 -11.74 8.31
CA GLY A 341 23.76 -11.25 9.68
C GLY A 341 23.91 -12.39 10.69
N SER A 342 23.12 -13.45 10.55
CA SER A 342 23.21 -14.63 11.43
C SER A 342 24.57 -15.30 11.39
N VAL A 343 25.18 -15.43 10.20
CA VAL A 343 26.54 -15.97 10.04
C VAL A 343 27.57 -15.06 10.69
N LEU A 344 27.49 -13.74 10.49
CA LEU A 344 28.40 -12.78 11.11
C LEU A 344 28.29 -12.81 12.65
N VAL A 345 27.07 -12.88 13.18
CA VAL A 345 26.83 -13.06 14.62
C VAL A 345 27.47 -14.34 15.14
N ALA A 346 27.34 -15.46 14.43
CA ALA A 346 27.97 -16.73 14.81
C ALA A 346 29.50 -16.62 14.86
N ILE A 347 30.10 -15.92 13.87
CA ILE A 347 31.56 -15.66 13.85
C ILE A 347 31.96 -14.82 15.05
N VAL A 348 31.26 -13.74 15.33
CA VAL A 348 31.54 -12.87 16.50
C VAL A 348 31.44 -13.66 17.79
N LEU A 349 30.42 -14.47 17.99
CA LEU A 349 30.23 -15.30 19.17
C LEU A 349 31.41 -16.26 19.35
N PHE A 350 31.87 -16.91 18.28
CA PHE A 350 33.00 -17.79 18.33
C PHE A 350 34.30 -17.05 18.72
N LEU A 351 34.57 -15.88 18.14
CA LEU A 351 35.75 -15.07 18.45
C LEU A 351 35.81 -14.59 19.90
N PHE A 352 34.65 -14.21 20.45
CA PHE A 352 34.58 -13.69 21.83
C PHE A 352 34.53 -14.79 22.88
N LEU A 353 33.74 -15.85 22.69
CA LEU A 353 33.61 -16.96 23.63
C LEU A 353 34.83 -17.86 23.63
N PHE A 354 35.49 -18.03 22.48
CA PHE A 354 36.66 -18.88 22.27
C PHE A 354 36.50 -20.32 22.83
N GLU A 355 35.22 -20.75 22.95
CA GLU A 355 34.79 -22.08 23.35
C GLU A 355 33.65 -22.57 22.51
N LEU A 356 33.89 -23.66 21.74
CA LEU A 356 32.96 -24.16 20.74
C LEU A 356 31.58 -24.55 21.30
N ARG A 357 31.55 -25.09 22.54
CA ARG A 357 30.30 -25.57 23.16
C ARG A 357 29.41 -24.42 23.62
N SER A 358 30.01 -23.43 24.28
CA SER A 358 29.31 -22.20 24.66
C SER A 358 28.77 -21.46 23.45
N ALA A 359 29.60 -21.30 22.38
CA ALA A 359 29.21 -20.70 21.13
C ALA A 359 28.06 -21.48 20.47
N PHE A 360 28.12 -22.80 20.42
CA PHE A 360 27.08 -23.65 19.86
C PHE A 360 25.74 -23.51 20.54
N ILE A 361 25.69 -23.43 21.90
CA ILE A 361 24.45 -23.23 22.65
C ILE A 361 23.83 -21.90 22.27
N VAL A 362 24.64 -20.84 22.18
CA VAL A 362 24.16 -19.49 21.85
C VAL A 362 23.70 -19.43 20.40
N ILE A 363 24.45 -19.98 19.45
CA ILE A 363 24.09 -20.02 18.03
C ILE A 363 22.79 -20.80 17.82
N LEU A 364 22.59 -21.93 18.54
CA LEU A 364 21.38 -22.75 18.45
C LEU A 364 20.12 -22.02 18.95
N SER A 365 20.29 -21.06 19.87
CA SER A 365 19.16 -20.26 20.38
C SER A 365 18.56 -19.34 19.32
N LEU A 366 19.35 -18.88 18.33
CA LEU A 366 18.88 -17.99 17.26
C LEU A 366 17.75 -18.60 16.42
N PRO A 367 17.96 -19.75 15.72
CA PRO A 367 16.92 -20.30 14.87
C PRO A 367 15.69 -20.75 15.69
N ILE A 368 15.86 -21.24 16.91
CA ILE A 368 14.74 -21.67 17.75
C ILE A 368 13.87 -20.48 18.14
N SER A 369 14.47 -19.35 18.52
CA SER A 369 13.72 -18.12 18.84
C SER A 369 12.98 -17.57 17.63
N LEU A 370 13.59 -17.58 16.44
CA LEU A 370 12.95 -17.17 15.19
C LEU A 370 11.80 -18.10 14.80
N LEU A 371 11.95 -19.43 14.99
CA LEU A 371 10.87 -20.39 14.72
C LEU A 371 9.67 -20.18 15.66
N ILE A 372 9.90 -19.80 16.92
CA ILE A 372 8.83 -19.42 17.84
C ILE A 372 8.14 -18.13 17.33
N ALA A 373 8.91 -17.15 16.85
CA ALA A 373 8.34 -15.94 16.31
C ALA A 373 7.48 -16.22 15.06
N PHE A 374 7.93 -17.05 14.12
CA PHE A 374 7.12 -17.46 12.95
C PHE A 374 5.82 -18.17 13.35
N LEU A 375 5.85 -18.96 14.41
CA LEU A 375 4.64 -19.61 14.94
C LEU A 375 3.65 -18.57 15.47
N LEU A 376 4.13 -17.54 16.16
CA LEU A 376 3.29 -16.44 16.66
C LEU A 376 2.81 -15.57 15.51
N MET A 377 3.66 -15.22 14.54
CA MET A 377 3.26 -14.50 13.33
C MET A 377 2.10 -15.20 12.61
N GLN A 378 2.21 -16.51 12.37
CA GLN A 378 1.13 -17.30 11.76
C GLN A 378 -0.15 -17.27 12.60
N LYS A 379 -0.04 -17.39 13.93
CA LYS A 379 -1.20 -17.35 14.82
C LYS A 379 -1.93 -16.00 14.80
N TYR A 380 -1.19 -14.91 14.67
CA TYR A 380 -1.74 -13.54 14.65
C TYR A 380 -1.95 -13.00 13.24
N GLY A 381 -1.74 -13.81 12.19
CA GLY A 381 -2.02 -13.43 10.81
C GLY A 381 -1.05 -12.40 10.21
N ILE A 382 0.17 -12.32 10.74
CA ILE A 382 1.19 -11.40 10.22
C ILE A 382 1.92 -12.07 9.05
N SER A 383 2.00 -11.39 7.89
CA SER A 383 2.74 -11.86 6.72
C SER A 383 4.25 -11.64 6.85
N ALA A 384 5.03 -12.49 6.18
CA ALA A 384 6.45 -12.24 5.97
C ALA A 384 6.61 -11.18 4.87
N ASN A 385 6.89 -9.95 5.27
CA ASN A 385 7.05 -8.78 4.40
C ASN A 385 8.31 -7.99 4.78
N LEU A 386 8.64 -6.96 4.00
CA LEU A 386 9.82 -6.13 4.25
C LEU A 386 9.88 -5.59 5.69
N MET A 387 8.75 -5.16 6.24
CA MET A 387 8.70 -4.58 7.59
C MET A 387 8.87 -5.65 8.66
N SER A 388 8.16 -6.77 8.57
CA SER A 388 8.26 -7.87 9.52
C SER A 388 9.66 -8.50 9.52
N LEU A 389 10.23 -8.75 8.33
CA LEU A 389 11.59 -9.30 8.20
C LEU A 389 12.65 -8.33 8.71
N SER A 390 12.45 -7.00 8.56
CA SER A 390 13.33 -5.98 9.16
C SER A 390 13.29 -6.04 10.68
N GLY A 391 12.12 -6.21 11.26
CA GLY A 391 11.96 -6.41 12.70
C GLY A 391 12.72 -7.63 13.19
N LEU A 392 12.64 -8.75 12.46
CA LEU A 392 13.42 -9.96 12.76
C LEU A 392 14.92 -9.70 12.65
N ALA A 393 15.37 -8.93 11.67
CA ALA A 393 16.79 -8.60 11.49
C ALA A 393 17.36 -7.77 12.65
N ILE A 394 16.62 -6.75 13.10
CA ILE A 394 16.99 -5.96 14.27
C ILE A 394 17.04 -6.86 15.51
N ALA A 395 16.05 -7.75 15.65
CA ALA A 395 15.94 -8.64 16.80
C ALA A 395 17.06 -9.69 16.86
N ILE A 396 17.69 -10.11 15.74
CA ILE A 396 18.78 -11.11 15.73
C ILE A 396 19.88 -10.74 16.71
N GLY A 397 20.29 -9.49 16.74
CA GLY A 397 21.30 -9.03 17.69
C GLY A 397 20.85 -9.12 19.16
N MET A 398 19.59 -8.80 19.43
CA MET A 398 19.03 -8.78 20.76
C MET A 398 18.62 -10.16 21.31
N ILE A 399 18.33 -11.15 20.42
CA ILE A 399 18.02 -12.54 20.80
C ILE A 399 19.13 -13.16 21.64
N VAL A 400 20.35 -12.89 21.26
CA VAL A 400 21.54 -13.56 21.78
C VAL A 400 21.87 -13.07 23.20
N ASP A 401 21.48 -11.87 23.55
CA ASP A 401 21.87 -11.19 24.80
C ASP A 401 21.47 -11.97 26.06
N GLY A 402 20.22 -12.39 26.15
CA GLY A 402 19.74 -13.17 27.29
C GLY A 402 20.46 -14.52 27.39
N THR A 403 20.68 -15.18 26.27
CA THR A 403 21.38 -16.47 26.18
C THR A 403 22.86 -16.35 26.55
N ILE A 404 23.55 -15.31 26.06
CA ILE A 404 24.95 -15.03 26.38
C ILE A 404 25.15 -14.90 27.90
N VAL A 405 24.28 -14.08 28.52
CA VAL A 405 24.40 -13.81 29.97
C VAL A 405 24.22 -15.09 30.78
N VAL A 406 23.27 -15.97 30.41
CA VAL A 406 23.04 -17.24 31.09
C VAL A 406 24.22 -18.21 30.89
N VAL A 407 24.69 -18.39 29.63
CA VAL A 407 25.78 -19.31 29.29
C VAL A 407 27.09 -18.87 29.94
N GLU A 408 27.42 -17.60 29.87
CA GLU A 408 28.66 -17.05 30.44
C GLU A 408 28.66 -17.16 31.98
N ASN A 409 27.52 -16.86 32.65
CA ASN A 409 27.41 -16.99 34.09
C ASN A 409 27.52 -18.46 34.52
N ALA A 410 26.88 -19.37 33.76
CA ALA A 410 26.97 -20.81 33.99
C ALA A 410 28.40 -21.32 33.81
N PHE A 411 29.11 -20.88 32.79
CA PHE A 411 30.50 -21.23 32.50
C PHE A 411 31.44 -20.71 33.60
N ARG A 412 31.29 -19.46 34.03
CA ARG A 412 32.06 -18.83 35.10
C ARG A 412 31.89 -19.58 36.42
N LEU A 413 30.63 -19.81 36.86
CA LEU A 413 30.36 -20.46 38.15
C LEU A 413 30.78 -21.94 38.15
N LEU A 414 30.75 -22.64 37.00
CA LEU A 414 31.27 -23.98 36.86
C LEU A 414 32.81 -24.05 37.03
N HIS A 415 33.50 -22.96 36.64
CA HIS A 415 34.95 -22.83 36.85
C HIS A 415 35.25 -22.48 38.31
N ASP A 416 34.52 -21.54 38.90
CA ASP A 416 34.79 -21.03 40.26
C ASP A 416 34.45 -22.07 41.35
N ASN A 417 33.53 -23.04 41.09
CA ASN A 417 33.10 -24.07 42.05
C ASN A 417 33.34 -25.50 41.52
N PRO A 418 34.56 -25.97 41.49
CA PRO A 418 34.92 -27.28 40.91
C PRO A 418 34.30 -28.46 41.65
N ASP A 419 34.03 -28.37 42.97
CA ASP A 419 33.58 -29.47 43.83
C ASP A 419 32.05 -29.54 43.94
N ALA A 420 31.30 -28.51 43.57
CA ALA A 420 29.86 -28.48 43.68
C ALA A 420 29.14 -29.32 42.59
N SER A 421 27.89 -29.75 42.85
CA SER A 421 27.11 -30.49 41.84
C SER A 421 26.86 -29.63 40.59
N ARG A 422 27.11 -30.21 39.43
CA ARG A 422 27.00 -29.51 38.13
C ARG A 422 25.59 -28.97 37.88
N ALA A 423 24.55 -29.72 38.25
CA ALA A 423 23.17 -29.30 38.15
C ALA A 423 22.86 -28.14 39.08
N GLY A 424 23.33 -28.20 40.35
CA GLY A 424 23.14 -27.11 41.32
C GLY A 424 23.83 -25.82 40.92
N VAL A 425 25.06 -25.89 40.37
CA VAL A 425 25.80 -24.71 39.91
C VAL A 425 25.13 -24.03 38.72
N ILE A 426 24.64 -24.78 37.73
CA ILE A 426 23.97 -24.23 36.58
C ILE A 426 22.61 -23.63 36.96
N ALA A 427 21.88 -24.34 37.87
CA ALA A 427 20.61 -23.82 38.38
C ALA A 427 20.82 -22.48 39.15
N GLU A 428 21.89 -22.38 39.93
CA GLU A 428 22.24 -21.17 40.63
C GLU A 428 22.67 -20.05 39.69
N ALA A 429 23.53 -20.37 38.73
CA ALA A 429 23.97 -19.44 37.69
C ALA A 429 22.80 -18.85 36.91
N THR A 430 21.81 -19.68 36.54
CA THR A 430 20.61 -19.24 35.83
C THR A 430 19.71 -18.40 36.75
N ALA A 431 19.54 -18.80 38.02
CA ALA A 431 18.71 -18.08 38.96
C ALA A 431 19.23 -16.68 39.32
N GLU A 432 20.56 -16.49 39.34
CA GLU A 432 21.18 -15.16 39.53
C GLU A 432 20.79 -14.18 38.43
N VAL A 433 20.75 -14.62 37.17
CA VAL A 433 20.53 -13.75 36.01
C VAL A 433 19.08 -13.74 35.50
N ALA A 434 18.24 -14.65 35.94
CA ALA A 434 16.87 -14.82 35.46
C ALA A 434 16.01 -13.57 35.71
N LYS A 435 16.10 -12.94 36.88
CA LYS A 435 15.33 -11.72 37.19
C LYS A 435 15.77 -10.53 36.34
N PRO A 436 17.07 -10.18 36.23
CA PRO A 436 17.54 -9.13 35.31
C PRO A 436 17.17 -9.37 33.88
N VAL A 437 17.30 -10.59 33.35
CA VAL A 437 16.95 -10.93 31.96
C VAL A 437 15.45 -10.76 31.71
N LEU A 438 14.61 -11.25 32.63
CA LEU A 438 13.15 -11.08 32.50
C LEU A 438 12.74 -9.61 32.45
N PHE A 439 13.22 -8.79 33.39
CA PHE A 439 12.89 -7.35 33.41
C PHE A 439 13.44 -6.62 32.18
N ALA A 440 14.65 -6.96 31.75
CA ALA A 440 15.24 -6.36 30.55
C ALA A 440 14.40 -6.62 29.31
N LEU A 441 13.95 -7.85 29.10
CA LEU A 441 13.13 -8.22 27.94
C LEU A 441 11.71 -7.61 28.02
N LEU A 442 11.11 -7.54 29.21
CA LEU A 442 9.85 -6.82 29.43
C LEU A 442 9.97 -5.33 29.10
N ILE A 443 11.07 -4.71 29.49
CA ILE A 443 11.32 -3.30 29.20
C ILE A 443 11.53 -3.10 27.70
N ILE A 444 12.28 -3.98 27.03
CA ILE A 444 12.43 -3.93 25.56
C ILE A 444 11.06 -4.01 24.88
N ALA A 445 10.22 -4.98 25.26
CA ALA A 445 8.87 -5.09 24.73
C ALA A 445 8.04 -3.80 24.96
N THR A 446 8.20 -3.17 26.13
CA THR A 446 7.52 -1.91 26.47
C THR A 446 8.01 -0.75 25.61
N VAL A 447 9.29 -0.69 25.27
CA VAL A 447 9.87 0.36 24.41
C VAL A 447 9.23 0.39 23.02
N PHE A 448 8.71 -0.74 22.52
CA PHE A 448 8.04 -0.81 21.22
C PHE A 448 6.54 -0.48 21.27
N ILE A 449 5.94 -0.22 22.44
CA ILE A 449 4.53 0.20 22.55
C ILE A 449 4.20 1.45 21.70
N PRO A 450 5.03 2.50 21.62
CA PRO A 450 4.74 3.64 20.76
C PRO A 450 4.46 3.26 19.31
N LEU A 451 5.17 2.27 18.77
CA LEU A 451 4.95 1.80 17.40
C LEU A 451 3.63 1.04 17.25
N LEU A 452 3.20 0.31 18.28
CA LEU A 452 1.91 -0.38 18.29
C LEU A 452 0.72 0.58 18.43
N SER A 453 0.98 1.82 18.82
CA SER A 453 -0.04 2.86 18.99
C SER A 453 -0.16 3.78 17.79
N LEU A 454 0.68 3.60 16.77
CA LEU A 454 0.56 4.32 15.51
C LEU A 454 -0.71 3.90 14.78
N GLU A 455 -1.40 4.86 14.19
CA GLU A 455 -2.59 4.67 13.38
C GLU A 455 -2.31 4.97 11.89
N GLY A 456 -3.29 4.75 11.04
CA GLY A 456 -3.21 5.04 9.62
C GLY A 456 -2.11 4.26 8.90
N LEU A 457 -1.46 4.89 7.94
CA LEU A 457 -0.39 4.28 7.14
C LEU A 457 0.81 3.88 7.99
N ALA A 458 1.28 4.77 8.87
CA ALA A 458 2.40 4.48 9.76
C ALA A 458 2.13 3.27 10.66
N GLY A 459 0.92 3.16 11.21
CA GLY A 459 0.51 2.01 12.02
C GLY A 459 0.56 0.70 11.22
N LYS A 460 -0.01 0.68 10.02
CA LYS A 460 -0.03 -0.52 9.17
C LYS A 460 1.37 -0.97 8.74
N LEU A 461 2.28 -0.02 8.51
CA LEU A 461 3.66 -0.33 8.14
C LEU A 461 4.49 -0.84 9.33
N TYR A 462 4.46 -0.15 10.47
CA TYR A 462 5.41 -0.41 11.56
C TYR A 462 4.88 -1.36 12.65
N THR A 463 3.57 -1.56 12.78
CA THR A 463 3.00 -2.51 13.76
C THR A 463 3.46 -3.97 13.53
N PRO A 464 3.48 -4.51 12.29
CA PRO A 464 4.01 -5.86 12.06
C PRO A 464 5.45 -6.00 12.52
N MET A 465 6.30 -5.02 12.22
CA MET A 465 7.71 -4.99 12.65
C MET A 465 7.84 -4.98 14.17
N ALA A 466 7.07 -4.13 14.86
CA ALA A 466 7.09 -4.04 16.33
C ALA A 466 6.63 -5.34 16.99
N LEU A 467 5.55 -5.96 16.49
CA LEU A 467 5.05 -7.24 16.97
C LEU A 467 6.06 -8.37 16.77
N ASP A 468 6.73 -8.39 15.62
CA ASP A 468 7.74 -9.41 15.34
C ASP A 468 8.96 -9.30 16.28
N ILE A 469 9.40 -8.09 16.57
CA ILE A 469 10.44 -7.87 17.59
C ILE A 469 9.97 -8.41 18.96
N VAL A 470 8.74 -8.10 19.36
CA VAL A 470 8.16 -8.60 20.62
C VAL A 470 8.05 -10.13 20.62
N PHE A 471 7.61 -10.75 19.54
CA PHE A 471 7.49 -12.21 19.41
C PHE A 471 8.85 -12.90 19.49
N VAL A 472 9.85 -12.33 18.83
CA VAL A 472 11.23 -12.83 18.92
C VAL A 472 11.76 -12.72 20.34
N MET A 473 11.51 -11.58 21.01
CA MET A 473 11.94 -11.37 22.41
C MET A 473 11.27 -12.37 23.35
N LEU A 474 9.99 -12.65 23.18
CA LEU A 474 9.29 -13.70 23.95
C LEU A 474 9.87 -15.10 23.68
N GLY A 475 10.17 -15.39 22.40
CA GLY A 475 10.85 -16.64 22.02
C GLY A 475 12.23 -16.76 22.65
N SER A 476 13.02 -15.67 22.58
CA SER A 476 14.37 -15.59 23.17
C SER A 476 14.34 -15.78 24.71
N LEU A 477 13.37 -15.18 25.38
CA LEU A 477 13.16 -15.35 26.82
C LEU A 477 12.88 -16.81 27.18
N ALA A 478 11.96 -17.45 26.44
CA ALA A 478 11.64 -18.87 26.67
C ALA A 478 12.86 -19.76 26.42
N VAL A 479 13.62 -19.52 25.38
CA VAL A 479 14.84 -20.25 25.04
C VAL A 479 15.92 -20.02 26.14
N ALA A 480 16.18 -18.77 26.52
CA ALA A 480 17.23 -18.42 27.48
C ALA A 480 16.97 -18.99 28.88
N LEU A 481 15.72 -19.00 29.35
CA LEU A 481 15.39 -19.47 30.70
C LEU A 481 15.01 -20.93 30.78
N LEU A 482 14.50 -21.56 29.71
CA LEU A 482 14.03 -22.96 29.76
C LEU A 482 14.98 -23.91 29.03
N LEU A 483 15.45 -23.59 27.83
CA LEU A 483 16.26 -24.48 27.02
C LEU A 483 17.76 -24.35 27.33
N VAL A 484 18.26 -23.13 27.45
CA VAL A 484 19.71 -22.86 27.61
C VAL A 484 20.28 -23.48 28.89
N PRO A 485 19.63 -23.46 30.08
CA PRO A 485 20.12 -24.17 31.26
C PRO A 485 20.27 -25.68 31.06
N VAL A 486 19.31 -26.27 30.31
CA VAL A 486 19.32 -27.70 29.97
C VAL A 486 20.49 -28.02 29.03
N LEU A 487 20.65 -27.22 27.95
CA LEU A 487 21.77 -27.39 27.02
C LEU A 487 23.13 -27.14 27.72
N SER A 488 23.21 -26.16 28.61
CA SER A 488 24.41 -25.88 29.40
C SER A 488 24.76 -27.06 30.29
N PHE A 489 23.77 -27.69 30.92
CA PHE A 489 24.00 -28.92 31.71
C PHE A 489 24.47 -30.09 30.84
N MET A 490 23.96 -30.21 29.61
CA MET A 490 24.35 -31.32 28.73
C MET A 490 25.71 -31.14 28.09
N LEU A 491 26.01 -29.92 27.63
CA LEU A 491 27.14 -29.63 26.74
C LEU A 491 28.36 -29.00 27.45
N LEU A 492 28.17 -28.10 28.41
CA LEU A 492 29.29 -27.42 29.07
C LEU A 492 30.11 -28.39 29.89
N LYS A 493 31.44 -28.34 29.80
CA LYS A 493 32.39 -29.10 30.62
C LYS A 493 33.16 -28.13 31.51
N ARG A 494 33.60 -28.67 32.65
CA ARG A 494 34.60 -27.98 33.50
C ARG A 494 35.94 -27.92 32.76
N SER A 495 36.25 -26.75 32.18
CA SER A 495 37.55 -26.55 31.51
C SER A 495 38.27 -25.34 32.11
N LYS A 496 39.59 -25.29 31.95
CA LYS A 496 40.39 -24.12 32.34
C LYS A 496 39.90 -22.91 31.55
N HIS A 497 39.75 -21.78 32.24
CA HIS A 497 39.32 -20.52 31.61
C HIS A 497 40.41 -20.04 30.63
N VAL A 498 40.21 -20.24 29.34
CA VAL A 498 41.08 -19.70 28.31
C VAL A 498 40.55 -18.31 27.93
N ASN A 499 41.29 -17.28 28.30
CA ASN A 499 40.97 -15.92 27.87
C ASN A 499 41.18 -15.83 26.36
N SER A 500 40.19 -15.37 25.60
CA SER A 500 40.33 -15.02 24.20
C SER A 500 41.50 -14.02 24.04
N PRO A 501 42.42 -14.23 23.09
CA PRO A 501 43.50 -13.27 22.81
C PRO A 501 42.94 -11.88 22.51
N LEU A 502 41.78 -11.83 21.78
CA LEU A 502 41.08 -10.61 21.48
C LEU A 502 40.67 -9.85 22.77
N MET A 503 40.06 -10.56 23.71
CA MET A 503 39.65 -9.95 24.98
C MET A 503 40.82 -9.49 25.84
N SER A 504 41.93 -10.19 25.81
CA SER A 504 43.13 -9.78 26.55
C SER A 504 43.67 -8.46 25.99
N GLY A 505 43.72 -8.31 24.68
CA GLY A 505 44.12 -7.06 23.99
C GLY A 505 43.19 -5.90 24.33
N ILE A 506 41.88 -6.13 24.19
CA ILE A 506 40.85 -5.09 24.52
C ILE A 506 40.96 -4.68 25.98
N LYS A 507 41.09 -5.62 26.93
CA LYS A 507 41.23 -5.34 28.36
C LYS A 507 42.45 -4.53 28.67
N TYR A 508 43.57 -4.79 27.96
CA TYR A 508 44.79 -4.03 28.11
C TYR A 508 44.63 -2.56 27.74
N ILE A 509 43.95 -2.27 26.60
CA ILE A 509 43.67 -0.91 26.14
C ILE A 509 42.61 -0.23 27.01
N TYR A 510 41.55 -0.96 27.38
CA TYR A 510 40.43 -0.40 28.12
C TYR A 510 40.73 -0.06 29.57
N THR A 511 41.54 -0.82 30.30
CA THR A 511 41.82 -0.63 31.71
C THR A 511 42.38 0.79 32.05
N PRO A 512 43.33 1.35 31.32
CA PRO A 512 43.83 2.70 31.56
C PRO A 512 42.77 3.77 31.22
N VAL A 513 41.96 3.57 30.17
CA VAL A 513 40.89 4.48 29.74
C VAL A 513 39.82 4.54 30.83
N LEU A 514 39.38 3.39 31.37
CA LEU A 514 38.42 3.31 32.47
C LEU A 514 38.93 4.02 33.71
N LYS A 515 40.20 3.84 34.10
CA LYS A 515 40.80 4.53 35.23
C LYS A 515 40.76 6.07 35.04
N LEU A 516 41.04 6.54 33.85
CA LEU A 516 41.02 7.94 33.48
C LEU A 516 39.55 8.49 33.54
N SER A 517 38.56 7.75 33.00
CA SER A 517 37.15 8.11 33.03
C SER A 517 36.62 8.22 34.45
N LEU A 518 36.95 7.29 35.34
CA LEU A 518 36.57 7.33 36.76
C LEU A 518 37.25 8.46 37.51
N LYS A 519 38.51 8.79 37.20
CA LYS A 519 39.24 9.92 37.81
C LYS A 519 38.62 11.27 37.44
N TYR A 520 38.23 11.47 36.18
CA TYR A 520 37.65 12.71 35.68
C TYR A 520 36.13 12.59 35.40
N ALA A 521 35.41 11.77 36.17
CA ALA A 521 34.03 11.43 35.96
C ALA A 521 33.09 12.67 35.82
N LYS A 522 33.29 13.72 36.64
CA LYS A 522 32.49 14.96 36.56
C LYS A 522 32.67 15.68 35.22
N THR A 523 33.92 15.82 34.77
CA THR A 523 34.26 16.50 33.52
C THR A 523 33.74 15.70 32.31
N LEU A 524 33.93 14.38 32.32
CA LEU A 524 33.48 13.50 31.28
C LEU A 524 31.94 13.55 31.13
N VAL A 525 31.21 13.45 32.25
CA VAL A 525 29.75 13.57 32.26
C VAL A 525 29.31 14.93 31.74
N GLY A 526 29.93 16.03 32.21
CA GLY A 526 29.62 17.40 31.76
C GLY A 526 29.82 17.59 30.27
N ILE A 527 30.96 17.12 29.70
CA ILE A 527 31.23 17.20 28.27
C ILE A 527 30.21 16.36 27.47
N THR A 528 29.87 15.17 27.96
CA THR A 528 28.91 14.28 27.26
C THR A 528 27.51 14.92 27.19
N PHE A 529 27.04 15.56 28.29
CA PHE A 529 25.75 16.24 28.23
C PHE A 529 25.78 17.49 27.34
N LEU A 530 26.87 18.26 27.37
CA LEU A 530 27.03 19.42 26.48
C LEU A 530 26.99 18.98 25.02
N LEU A 531 27.68 17.90 24.68
CA LEU A 531 27.68 17.32 23.33
C LEU A 531 26.28 16.80 22.94
N PHE A 532 25.56 16.18 23.88
CA PHE A 532 24.17 15.75 23.63
C PHE A 532 23.26 16.93 23.29
N PHE A 533 23.31 18.02 24.04
CA PHE A 533 22.49 19.21 23.73
C PHE A 533 22.89 19.86 22.40
N ALA A 534 24.17 19.88 22.06
CA ALA A 534 24.64 20.39 20.78
C ALA A 534 24.13 19.51 19.63
N LEU A 535 24.21 18.17 19.73
CA LEU A 535 23.70 17.25 18.74
C LEU A 535 22.17 17.28 18.65
N ALA A 536 21.46 17.42 19.77
CA ALA A 536 20.01 17.58 19.77
C ALA A 536 19.57 18.87 19.06
N TYR A 537 20.34 19.96 19.23
CA TYR A 537 20.13 21.19 18.49
C TYR A 537 20.35 20.99 16.98
N LEU A 538 21.42 20.30 16.57
CA LEU A 538 21.66 19.98 15.15
C LEU A 538 20.57 19.10 14.57
N LEU A 539 20.09 18.10 15.32
CA LEU A 539 18.97 17.25 14.91
C LEU A 539 17.68 18.06 14.70
N SER A 540 17.45 19.11 15.53
CA SER A 540 16.27 19.96 15.38
C SER A 540 16.29 20.82 14.11
N GLN A 541 17.47 21.01 13.50
CA GLN A 541 17.65 21.72 12.23
C GLN A 541 17.64 20.75 11.02
N GLN A 542 17.65 19.42 11.29
CA GLN A 542 17.60 18.43 10.23
C GLN A 542 16.22 18.39 9.59
N GLY A 543 16.17 18.25 8.26
CA GLY A 543 14.94 18.10 7.49
C GLY A 543 14.15 16.86 7.94
N ARG A 544 12.86 16.89 7.71
CA ARG A 544 11.92 15.83 8.11
C ARG A 544 11.14 15.32 6.90
N GLU A 545 11.03 14.00 6.82
CA GLU A 545 10.23 13.30 5.81
C GLU A 545 9.37 12.23 6.48
N PHE A 546 8.34 11.76 5.79
CA PHE A 546 7.52 10.66 6.27
C PHE A 546 8.27 9.34 6.10
N MET A 547 8.64 9.02 4.87
CA MET A 547 9.28 7.77 4.46
C MET A 547 10.17 8.04 3.24
N PRO A 548 11.34 7.41 3.11
CA PRO A 548 12.11 7.48 1.87
C PRO A 548 11.33 6.90 0.68
N GLU A 549 11.55 7.45 -0.51
CA GLU A 549 10.95 6.96 -1.74
C GLU A 549 11.28 5.48 -1.97
N LEU A 550 10.26 4.70 -2.33
CA LEU A 550 10.43 3.29 -2.67
C LEU A 550 11.01 3.15 -4.07
N ASN A 551 12.04 2.35 -4.23
CA ASN A 551 12.56 1.98 -5.53
C ASN A 551 12.12 0.54 -5.89
N GLU A 552 11.17 0.43 -6.81
CA GLU A 552 10.61 -0.85 -7.28
C GLU A 552 11.42 -1.43 -8.46
N GLU A 553 12.50 -0.81 -8.84
CA GLU A 553 13.27 -1.13 -10.05
C GLU A 553 12.39 -1.11 -11.33
N SER A 554 11.42 -0.22 -11.37
CA SER A 554 10.49 -0.03 -12.49
C SER A 554 10.33 1.45 -12.82
N ILE A 555 9.98 1.77 -14.05
CA ILE A 555 9.66 3.13 -14.49
C ILE A 555 8.22 3.13 -14.99
N MET A 556 7.43 4.02 -14.46
CA MET A 556 6.08 4.30 -14.89
C MET A 556 5.88 5.80 -15.03
N TYR A 557 5.06 6.21 -15.97
CA TYR A 557 4.70 7.61 -16.14
C TYR A 557 3.19 7.79 -16.08
N ARG A 558 2.75 8.74 -15.29
CA ARG A 558 1.44 9.36 -15.48
C ARG A 558 1.58 10.41 -16.58
N VAL A 559 0.80 10.26 -17.63
CA VAL A 559 0.83 11.17 -18.78
C VAL A 559 -0.53 11.81 -18.93
N ILE A 560 -0.56 13.14 -18.89
CA ILE A 560 -1.80 13.91 -18.88
C ILE A 560 -1.81 14.82 -20.11
N ALA A 561 -2.87 14.69 -20.90
CA ALA A 561 -3.15 15.59 -22.02
C ALA A 561 -4.14 16.69 -21.59
N ILE A 562 -4.36 17.67 -22.44
CA ILE A 562 -5.32 18.76 -22.21
C ILE A 562 -6.72 18.18 -21.97
N PRO A 563 -7.50 18.69 -20.99
CA PRO A 563 -8.89 18.27 -20.76
C PRO A 563 -9.72 18.36 -22.04
N GLY A 564 -10.58 17.37 -22.26
CA GLY A 564 -11.36 17.27 -23.49
C GLY A 564 -10.65 16.61 -24.67
N THR A 565 -9.39 16.14 -24.51
CA THR A 565 -8.73 15.32 -25.52
C THR A 565 -9.51 14.03 -25.74
N ALA A 566 -9.82 13.71 -26.99
CA ALA A 566 -10.55 12.50 -27.35
C ALA A 566 -9.70 11.24 -27.07
N LEU A 567 -10.36 10.13 -26.72
CA LEU A 567 -9.69 8.86 -26.44
C LEU A 567 -8.83 8.37 -27.63
N THR A 568 -9.29 8.60 -28.86
CA THR A 568 -8.52 8.26 -30.08
C THR A 568 -7.20 9.00 -30.14
N GLN A 569 -7.19 10.30 -29.81
CA GLN A 569 -5.97 11.10 -29.78
C GLN A 569 -5.03 10.65 -28.66
N SER A 570 -5.58 10.28 -27.50
CA SER A 570 -4.79 9.73 -26.38
C SER A 570 -4.17 8.38 -26.74
N VAL A 571 -4.88 7.52 -27.48
CA VAL A 571 -4.32 6.26 -28.03
C VAL A 571 -3.17 6.53 -29.00
N GLU A 572 -3.32 7.49 -29.90
CA GLU A 572 -2.25 7.88 -30.84
C GLU A 572 -1.02 8.43 -30.08
N ASN A 573 -1.24 9.26 -29.08
CA ASN A 573 -0.17 9.78 -28.21
C ASN A 573 0.56 8.65 -27.49
N ALA A 574 -0.17 7.73 -26.88
CA ALA A 574 0.40 6.57 -26.17
C ALA A 574 1.25 5.70 -27.11
N GLN A 575 0.73 5.36 -28.31
CA GLN A 575 1.46 4.59 -29.29
C GLN A 575 2.71 5.33 -29.82
N ALA A 576 2.65 6.66 -29.95
CA ALA A 576 3.80 7.47 -30.32
C ALA A 576 4.88 7.47 -29.23
N ILE A 577 4.48 7.55 -27.95
CA ILE A 577 5.38 7.46 -26.80
C ILE A 577 6.05 6.08 -26.77
N GLU A 578 5.27 4.98 -26.85
CA GLU A 578 5.77 3.62 -26.85
C GLU A 578 6.81 3.39 -27.96
N LYS A 579 6.48 3.76 -29.18
CA LYS A 579 7.41 3.65 -30.34
C LYS A 579 8.67 4.49 -30.14
N PHE A 580 8.54 5.68 -29.56
CA PHE A 580 9.69 6.53 -29.26
C PHE A 580 10.62 5.89 -28.23
N ILE A 581 10.07 5.37 -27.12
CA ILE A 581 10.83 4.72 -26.05
C ILE A 581 11.55 3.49 -26.59
N LEU A 582 10.84 2.57 -27.23
CA LEU A 582 11.41 1.32 -27.79
C LEU A 582 12.49 1.60 -28.83
N LYS A 583 12.33 2.66 -29.65
CA LYS A 583 13.33 3.05 -30.64
C LYS A 583 14.56 3.70 -30.00
N THR A 584 14.38 4.47 -28.94
CA THR A 584 15.47 5.25 -28.31
C THR A 584 16.27 4.42 -27.32
N TYR A 585 15.60 3.48 -26.63
CA TYR A 585 16.17 2.67 -25.54
C TYR A 585 16.01 1.14 -25.75
N PRO A 586 16.37 0.60 -26.94
CA PRO A 586 16.10 -0.80 -27.29
C PRO A 586 16.88 -1.84 -26.47
N LYS A 587 17.92 -1.42 -25.73
CA LYS A 587 18.72 -2.29 -24.86
C LYS A 587 18.25 -2.26 -23.41
N GLN A 588 17.57 -1.21 -23.01
CA GLN A 588 17.12 -0.97 -21.63
C GLN A 588 15.68 -1.37 -21.41
N VAL A 589 14.84 -1.24 -22.44
CA VAL A 589 13.40 -1.45 -22.36
C VAL A 589 12.98 -2.59 -23.27
N ASP A 590 12.37 -3.62 -22.69
CA ASP A 590 11.88 -4.79 -23.41
C ASP A 590 10.47 -4.60 -23.98
N SER A 591 9.59 -3.91 -23.23
CA SER A 591 8.20 -3.65 -23.63
C SER A 591 7.66 -2.40 -22.93
N VAL A 592 6.69 -1.77 -23.57
CA VAL A 592 5.98 -0.59 -23.02
C VAL A 592 4.49 -0.85 -23.08
N LEU A 593 3.83 -0.74 -21.95
CA LEU A 593 2.38 -0.86 -21.79
C LEU A 593 1.81 0.52 -21.47
N SER A 594 0.77 0.95 -22.20
CA SER A 594 -0.01 2.14 -21.88
C SER A 594 -1.46 1.79 -21.59
N MET A 595 -1.93 2.15 -20.41
CA MET A 595 -3.34 2.14 -20.02
C MET A 595 -3.90 3.54 -20.20
N ILE A 596 -4.98 3.68 -20.96
CA ILE A 596 -5.50 4.97 -21.42
C ILE A 596 -6.95 5.08 -21.00
N GLY A 597 -7.31 6.20 -20.36
CA GLY A 597 -8.67 6.43 -19.88
C GLY A 597 -9.04 5.50 -18.73
N ARG A 598 -10.31 5.11 -18.65
CA ARG A 598 -10.83 4.23 -17.61
C ARG A 598 -11.21 2.84 -18.12
N SER A 599 -11.07 1.84 -17.26
CA SER A 599 -11.75 0.56 -17.47
C SER A 599 -13.26 0.72 -17.28
N GLU A 600 -14.02 -0.27 -17.69
CA GLU A 600 -15.47 -0.25 -17.43
C GLU A 600 -15.80 -0.43 -15.95
N LYS A 601 -14.95 -1.13 -15.19
CA LYS A 601 -15.10 -1.38 -13.76
C LYS A 601 -13.78 -1.12 -13.03
N GLY A 602 -13.77 -0.19 -12.11
CA GLY A 602 -12.69 -0.10 -11.11
C GLY A 602 -11.79 1.12 -11.12
N GLU A 603 -11.70 1.91 -12.19
CA GLU A 603 -10.86 3.13 -12.22
C GLU A 603 -11.62 4.33 -12.77
N THR A 604 -11.28 5.53 -12.27
CA THR A 604 -12.00 6.77 -12.58
C THR A 604 -11.16 7.74 -13.40
N ALA A 605 -10.31 7.23 -14.28
CA ALA A 605 -9.49 8.06 -15.16
C ALA A 605 -10.30 8.61 -16.35
N GLN A 606 -9.90 9.75 -16.84
CA GLN A 606 -10.50 10.38 -18.04
C GLN A 606 -9.75 9.99 -19.32
N ALA A 607 -10.36 10.22 -20.47
CA ALA A 607 -9.77 9.90 -21.76
C ALA A 607 -8.40 10.59 -22.03
N ASN A 608 -8.13 11.72 -21.40
CA ASN A 608 -6.87 12.46 -21.50
C ASN A 608 -5.78 11.98 -20.53
N TYR A 609 -6.05 10.98 -19.70
CA TYR A 609 -5.12 10.41 -18.72
C TYR A 609 -4.58 9.06 -19.22
N MET A 610 -3.28 8.85 -19.05
CA MET A 610 -2.60 7.62 -19.48
C MET A 610 -1.57 7.20 -18.43
N GLU A 611 -1.45 5.92 -18.19
CA GLU A 611 -0.41 5.28 -17.38
C GLU A 611 0.51 4.48 -18.31
N VAL A 612 1.79 4.83 -18.34
CA VAL A 612 2.77 4.20 -19.23
C VAL A 612 3.79 3.44 -18.40
N LEU A 613 3.68 2.11 -18.37
CA LEU A 613 4.58 1.20 -17.64
C LEU A 613 5.65 0.66 -18.59
N LEU A 614 6.91 0.70 -18.15
CA LEU A 614 8.05 0.15 -18.86
C LEU A 614 8.48 -1.19 -18.23
N THR A 615 8.57 -2.23 -19.03
CA THR A 615 9.24 -3.46 -18.65
C THR A 615 10.72 -3.29 -19.02
N LEU A 616 11.57 -3.22 -17.99
CA LEU A 616 13.01 -3.03 -18.17
C LEU A 616 13.73 -4.36 -18.37
N ASN A 617 14.83 -4.33 -19.11
CA ASN A 617 15.73 -5.48 -19.23
C ASN A 617 16.31 -5.83 -17.84
N PRO A 618 16.19 -7.08 -17.37
CA PRO A 618 16.68 -7.49 -16.04
C PRO A 618 18.18 -7.27 -15.79
N GLU A 619 18.98 -7.16 -16.84
CA GLU A 619 20.42 -6.92 -16.73
C GLU A 619 20.78 -5.43 -16.52
N PHE A 620 19.81 -4.53 -16.72
CA PHE A 620 20.02 -3.09 -16.58
C PHE A 620 19.83 -2.64 -15.13
N LYS A 621 20.82 -1.89 -14.59
CA LYS A 621 20.86 -1.50 -13.17
C LYS A 621 20.74 0.00 -12.90
N GLU A 622 20.99 0.87 -13.90
CA GLU A 622 21.00 2.34 -13.71
C GLU A 622 19.62 2.97 -13.97
N ILE A 623 18.61 2.49 -13.24
CA ILE A 623 17.20 2.81 -13.51
C ILE A 623 16.90 4.29 -13.27
N ASP A 624 17.38 4.87 -12.18
CA ASP A 624 17.12 6.28 -11.83
C ASP A 624 17.71 7.26 -12.83
N SER A 625 18.94 6.99 -13.29
CA SER A 625 19.60 7.82 -14.30
C SER A 625 18.88 7.72 -15.65
N LEU A 626 18.38 6.54 -15.99
CA LEU A 626 17.55 6.30 -17.18
C LEU A 626 16.23 7.06 -17.08
N GLY A 627 15.54 6.97 -15.94
CA GLY A 627 14.28 7.66 -15.69
C GLY A 627 14.40 9.17 -15.87
N LYS A 628 15.39 9.80 -15.24
CA LYS A 628 15.65 11.25 -15.37
C LYS A 628 15.93 11.66 -16.82
N LYS A 629 16.79 10.94 -17.54
CA LYS A 629 17.08 11.21 -18.95
C LYS A 629 15.85 11.05 -19.85
N MET A 630 15.10 9.97 -19.62
CA MET A 630 13.91 9.67 -20.40
C MET A 630 12.84 10.73 -20.18
N THR A 631 12.59 11.14 -18.93
CA THR A 631 11.64 12.22 -18.60
C THR A 631 11.97 13.51 -19.34
N GLN A 632 13.26 13.95 -19.35
CA GLN A 632 13.68 15.14 -20.08
C GLN A 632 13.44 15.03 -21.59
N GLN A 633 13.71 13.87 -22.18
CA GLN A 633 13.52 13.65 -23.62
C GLN A 633 12.04 13.58 -23.98
N LEU A 634 11.21 12.94 -23.14
CA LEU A 634 9.76 12.87 -23.32
C LEU A 634 9.13 14.26 -23.22
N LYS A 635 9.44 15.04 -22.19
CA LYS A 635 8.99 16.44 -22.02
C LYS A 635 9.39 17.30 -23.23
N LYS A 636 10.56 17.10 -23.79
CA LYS A 636 11.03 17.83 -24.99
C LYS A 636 10.34 17.38 -26.27
N LYS A 637 10.13 16.09 -26.47
CA LYS A 637 9.53 15.50 -27.66
C LYS A 637 8.04 15.71 -27.76
N PHE A 638 7.36 15.60 -26.64
CA PHE A 638 5.89 15.66 -26.49
C PHE A 638 5.50 16.83 -25.58
N ALA A 639 5.93 18.06 -25.96
CA ALA A 639 5.74 19.25 -25.14
C ALA A 639 4.26 19.62 -24.85
N HIS A 640 3.31 19.02 -25.56
CA HIS A 640 1.86 19.14 -25.33
C HIS A 640 1.31 18.17 -24.32
N LEU A 641 2.12 17.25 -23.80
CA LEU A 641 1.79 16.28 -22.77
C LEU A 641 2.60 16.54 -21.52
N GLN A 642 1.97 16.31 -20.39
CA GLN A 642 2.62 16.35 -19.10
C GLN A 642 3.08 14.94 -18.71
N PHE A 643 4.31 14.80 -18.22
CA PHE A 643 4.89 13.55 -17.76
C PHE A 643 5.25 13.67 -16.30
N VAL A 644 4.63 12.84 -15.46
CA VAL A 644 4.95 12.70 -14.05
C VAL A 644 5.54 11.29 -13.84
N PRO A 645 6.82 11.17 -13.50
CA PRO A 645 7.42 9.88 -13.21
C PRO A 645 6.85 9.31 -11.93
N THR A 646 6.63 8.01 -11.89
CA THR A 646 6.12 7.27 -10.73
C THR A 646 6.52 5.80 -10.84
N GLN A 647 6.03 4.98 -9.90
CA GLN A 647 6.23 3.53 -9.88
C GLN A 647 4.90 2.84 -9.54
N PRO A 648 4.66 1.57 -9.96
CA PRO A 648 3.35 0.93 -9.83
C PRO A 648 2.78 0.87 -8.41
N ILE A 649 3.58 0.44 -7.42
CA ILE A 649 3.12 0.33 -6.03
C ILE A 649 3.05 1.71 -5.38
N ALA A 650 4.07 2.57 -5.60
CA ALA A 650 4.10 3.93 -5.05
C ALA A 650 2.86 4.73 -5.49
N MET A 651 2.53 4.68 -6.77
CA MET A 651 1.33 5.35 -7.32
C MET A 651 0.04 4.86 -6.66
N ARG A 652 -0.09 3.53 -6.45
CA ARG A 652 -1.28 2.97 -5.80
C ARG A 652 -1.37 3.35 -4.32
N ILE A 653 -0.24 3.45 -3.63
CA ILE A 653 -0.20 3.92 -2.24
C ILE A 653 -0.71 5.36 -2.14
N GLU A 654 -0.22 6.25 -3.00
CA GLU A 654 -0.65 7.65 -3.06
C GLU A 654 -2.17 7.77 -3.31
N GLU A 655 -2.68 7.06 -4.30
CA GLU A 655 -4.12 7.11 -4.66
C GLU A 655 -5.04 6.59 -3.56
N LEU A 656 -4.62 5.54 -2.86
CA LEU A 656 -5.45 4.86 -1.86
C LEU A 656 -5.63 5.64 -0.57
N LEU A 657 -4.65 6.44 -0.19
CA LEU A 657 -4.63 7.03 1.14
C LEU A 657 -5.44 8.31 1.23
N GLU A 658 -5.40 9.15 0.20
CA GLU A 658 -6.04 10.48 0.25
C GLU A 658 -6.75 10.89 -1.04
N GLY A 659 -6.78 10.04 -2.05
CA GLY A 659 -7.34 10.39 -3.37
C GLY A 659 -6.53 11.48 -4.09
N VAL A 660 -5.27 11.65 -3.71
CA VAL A 660 -4.33 12.63 -4.27
C VAL A 660 -3.08 11.91 -4.71
N SER A 661 -2.72 12.10 -5.96
CA SER A 661 -1.55 11.44 -6.57
C SER A 661 -0.33 12.36 -6.53
N ALA A 662 0.10 12.77 -5.33
CA ALA A 662 1.30 13.60 -5.12
C ALA A 662 1.81 13.43 -3.68
N GLU A 663 3.12 13.51 -3.49
CA GLU A 663 3.74 13.49 -2.15
C GLU A 663 3.26 14.62 -1.25
N LEU A 664 3.07 15.80 -1.82
CA LEU A 664 2.56 16.97 -1.13
C LEU A 664 1.45 17.61 -1.95
N ALA A 665 0.34 17.93 -1.31
CA ALA A 665 -0.76 18.60 -1.97
C ALA A 665 -1.50 19.56 -1.03
N VAL A 666 -2.13 20.57 -1.64
CA VAL A 666 -3.09 21.43 -0.97
C VAL A 666 -4.48 21.12 -1.51
N LYS A 667 -5.36 20.61 -0.66
CA LYS A 667 -6.79 20.46 -0.96
C LYS A 667 -7.51 21.77 -0.64
N ILE A 668 -8.21 22.33 -1.61
CA ILE A 668 -8.99 23.57 -1.52
C ILE A 668 -10.45 23.17 -1.54
N TYR A 669 -11.16 23.45 -0.46
CA TYR A 669 -12.58 23.10 -0.29
C TYR A 669 -13.46 24.31 -0.55
N GLY A 670 -14.63 24.08 -1.16
CA GLY A 670 -15.63 25.12 -1.45
C GLY A 670 -16.70 24.64 -2.42
N GLU A 671 -17.70 25.47 -2.66
CA GLU A 671 -18.82 25.09 -3.54
C GLU A 671 -18.53 25.33 -5.02
N ASP A 672 -17.92 26.47 -5.36
CA ASP A 672 -17.68 26.88 -6.75
C ASP A 672 -16.28 26.49 -7.22
N GLN A 673 -16.21 25.61 -8.21
CA GLN A 673 -14.97 25.13 -8.79
C GLN A 673 -14.12 26.24 -9.44
N LYS A 674 -14.76 27.32 -9.98
CA LYS A 674 -14.03 28.44 -10.57
C LYS A 674 -13.30 29.25 -9.49
N VAL A 675 -13.96 29.47 -8.36
CA VAL A 675 -13.36 30.16 -7.22
C VAL A 675 -12.22 29.30 -6.66
N MET A 676 -12.41 27.99 -6.47
CA MET A 676 -11.35 27.07 -6.03
C MET A 676 -10.16 27.08 -6.98
N SER A 677 -10.39 27.06 -8.30
CA SER A 677 -9.33 27.12 -9.32
C SER A 677 -8.55 28.44 -9.26
N THR A 678 -9.23 29.55 -8.96
CA THR A 678 -8.56 30.85 -8.77
C THR A 678 -7.68 30.82 -7.52
N ILE A 679 -8.21 30.35 -6.38
CA ILE A 679 -7.44 30.18 -5.14
C ILE A 679 -6.21 29.28 -5.39
N ALA A 680 -6.39 28.12 -6.05
CA ALA A 680 -5.31 27.20 -6.38
C ALA A 680 -4.21 27.87 -7.22
N SER A 681 -4.62 28.63 -8.23
CA SER A 681 -3.71 29.37 -9.10
C SER A 681 -2.94 30.46 -8.37
N ASP A 682 -3.59 31.17 -7.44
CA ASP A 682 -2.95 32.20 -6.62
C ASP A 682 -1.99 31.59 -5.60
N ILE A 683 -2.36 30.48 -4.96
CA ILE A 683 -1.45 29.70 -4.11
C ILE A 683 -0.23 29.25 -4.95
N ALA A 684 -0.43 28.65 -6.11
CA ALA A 684 0.66 28.19 -6.98
C ALA A 684 1.61 29.35 -7.37
N LYS A 685 1.10 30.57 -7.65
CA LYS A 685 1.93 31.74 -7.94
C LYS A 685 2.77 32.17 -6.73
N VAL A 686 2.18 32.16 -5.54
CA VAL A 686 2.86 32.56 -4.29
C VAL A 686 3.95 31.54 -3.94
N LEU A 687 3.68 30.25 -4.17
CA LEU A 687 4.62 29.16 -3.86
C LEU A 687 5.80 29.10 -4.84
N LYS A 688 5.68 29.56 -6.09
CA LYS A 688 6.78 29.62 -7.07
C LYS A 688 8.02 30.39 -6.60
N GLY A 689 7.88 31.24 -5.58
CA GLY A 689 8.99 31.99 -4.97
C GLY A 689 9.61 31.29 -3.76
N ILE A 690 9.28 30.05 -3.48
CA ILE A 690 9.84 29.25 -2.37
C ILE A 690 10.93 28.32 -2.91
N GLN A 691 12.09 28.34 -2.28
CA GLN A 691 13.19 27.44 -2.64
C GLN A 691 12.80 25.99 -2.35
N GLY A 692 13.10 25.09 -3.28
CA GLY A 692 12.78 23.65 -3.18
C GLY A 692 11.51 23.25 -3.92
N LEU A 693 10.70 24.19 -4.42
CA LEU A 693 9.57 23.85 -5.27
C LEU A 693 10.06 23.60 -6.71
N ASP A 694 9.99 22.36 -7.17
CA ASP A 694 10.25 22.00 -8.57
C ASP A 694 9.01 22.25 -9.43
N HIS A 695 7.86 21.72 -9.02
CA HIS A 695 6.62 21.82 -9.76
C HIS A 695 5.42 22.09 -8.88
N ALA A 696 4.49 22.91 -9.39
CA ALA A 696 3.17 23.14 -8.78
C ALA A 696 2.09 23.02 -9.85
N GLU A 697 1.20 22.08 -9.68
CA GLU A 697 0.16 21.75 -10.62
C GLU A 697 -1.24 21.86 -10.02
N VAL A 698 -2.07 22.70 -10.62
CA VAL A 698 -3.50 22.77 -10.31
C VAL A 698 -4.22 21.69 -11.09
N GLU A 699 -4.89 20.77 -10.40
CA GLU A 699 -5.73 19.74 -11.01
C GLU A 699 -6.83 20.40 -11.86
N THR A 700 -6.82 20.12 -13.16
CA THR A 700 -7.74 20.76 -14.10
C THR A 700 -9.07 20.03 -14.11
N GLN A 701 -9.97 20.43 -13.21
CA GLN A 701 -11.32 19.87 -13.11
C GLN A 701 -12.31 20.53 -14.09
N LEU A 702 -11.98 21.70 -14.65
CA LEU A 702 -12.81 22.49 -15.57
C LEU A 702 -12.29 22.38 -17.00
N GLY A 703 -13.13 22.74 -17.97
CA GLY A 703 -12.70 22.88 -19.38
C GLY A 703 -13.20 21.78 -20.31
N GLN A 704 -14.06 20.86 -19.81
CA GLN A 704 -14.72 19.89 -20.68
C GLN A 704 -15.78 20.58 -21.53
N ALA A 705 -15.62 20.57 -22.85
CA ALA A 705 -16.65 21.03 -23.74
C ALA A 705 -17.87 20.09 -23.68
N GLN A 706 -19.04 20.68 -23.53
CA GLN A 706 -20.33 19.95 -23.43
C GLN A 706 -21.33 20.59 -24.39
N ILE A 707 -22.10 19.76 -25.09
CA ILE A 707 -23.24 20.20 -25.87
C ILE A 707 -24.47 20.16 -24.96
N ASN A 708 -24.94 21.33 -24.54
CA ASN A 708 -26.11 21.46 -23.70
C ASN A 708 -27.37 21.58 -24.58
N ILE A 709 -28.31 20.65 -24.42
CA ILE A 709 -29.58 20.60 -25.14
C ILE A 709 -30.70 20.89 -24.15
N LYS A 710 -31.22 22.11 -24.16
CA LYS A 710 -32.28 22.54 -23.25
C LYS A 710 -33.62 22.57 -23.99
N PRO A 711 -34.59 21.72 -23.65
CA PRO A 711 -35.93 21.73 -24.25
C PRO A 711 -36.67 23.03 -23.99
N ASN A 712 -37.32 23.56 -25.03
CA ASN A 712 -38.20 24.71 -24.93
C ASN A 712 -39.67 24.23 -24.76
N TYR A 713 -40.18 24.33 -23.58
CA TYR A 713 -41.52 23.82 -23.24
C TYR A 713 -42.66 24.43 -24.12
N LEU A 714 -42.57 25.71 -24.45
CA LEU A 714 -43.55 26.37 -25.30
C LEU A 714 -43.47 25.90 -26.77
N ALA A 715 -42.25 25.71 -27.27
CA ALA A 715 -42.06 25.16 -28.60
C ALA A 715 -42.55 23.72 -28.68
N LEU A 716 -42.21 22.87 -27.70
CA LEU A 716 -42.67 21.48 -27.63
C LEU A 716 -44.19 21.40 -27.66
N SER A 717 -44.87 22.20 -26.85
CA SER A 717 -46.33 22.18 -26.78
C SER A 717 -47.01 22.56 -28.11
N ARG A 718 -46.43 23.49 -28.89
CA ARG A 718 -46.95 23.86 -30.23
C ARG A 718 -46.92 22.71 -31.22
N TYR A 719 -45.93 21.81 -31.09
CA TYR A 719 -45.80 20.67 -31.97
C TYR A 719 -46.42 19.40 -31.41
N GLY A 720 -46.93 19.41 -30.17
CA GLY A 720 -47.51 18.24 -29.51
C GLY A 720 -46.46 17.22 -29.08
N LEU A 721 -45.24 17.68 -28.77
CA LEU A 721 -44.15 16.90 -28.26
C LEU A 721 -44.01 17.06 -26.75
N LYS A 722 -43.49 16.02 -26.09
CA LYS A 722 -43.12 16.02 -24.68
C LYS A 722 -41.63 16.11 -24.51
N VAL A 723 -41.16 16.55 -23.34
CA VAL A 723 -39.74 16.52 -22.99
C VAL A 723 -39.18 15.08 -23.11
N GLU A 724 -39.97 14.09 -22.72
CA GLU A 724 -39.60 12.67 -22.81
C GLU A 724 -39.23 12.25 -24.23
N ASP A 725 -39.91 12.77 -25.28
CA ASP A 725 -39.64 12.45 -26.69
C ASP A 725 -38.24 12.93 -27.09
N VAL A 726 -37.88 14.13 -26.64
CA VAL A 726 -36.54 14.70 -26.86
C VAL A 726 -35.49 13.86 -26.10
N MET A 727 -35.76 13.56 -24.84
CA MET A 727 -34.81 12.81 -24.01
C MET A 727 -34.61 11.37 -24.50
N LYS A 728 -35.64 10.70 -25.03
CA LYS A 728 -35.50 9.38 -25.66
C LYS A 728 -34.59 9.42 -26.89
N VAL A 729 -34.73 10.44 -27.73
CA VAL A 729 -33.84 10.59 -28.89
C VAL A 729 -32.40 10.84 -28.49
N ILE A 730 -32.17 11.65 -27.45
CA ILE A 730 -30.83 11.89 -26.94
C ILE A 730 -30.26 10.60 -26.31
N ARG A 731 -31.01 9.91 -25.45
CA ARG A 731 -30.60 8.70 -24.73
C ARG A 731 -30.27 7.54 -25.67
N TYR A 732 -31.18 7.21 -26.56
CA TYR A 732 -31.06 6.02 -27.39
C TYR A 732 -30.46 6.33 -28.77
N GLY A 733 -30.87 7.46 -29.37
CA GLY A 733 -30.47 7.80 -30.74
C GLY A 733 -29.06 8.41 -30.85
N VAL A 734 -28.62 9.13 -29.82
CA VAL A 734 -27.30 9.75 -29.72
C VAL A 734 -26.43 9.01 -28.70
N GLY A 735 -26.99 8.70 -27.53
CA GLY A 735 -26.27 8.10 -26.38
C GLY A 735 -26.02 6.61 -26.49
N GLU A 736 -26.63 5.94 -27.46
CA GLU A 736 -26.44 4.50 -27.76
C GLU A 736 -26.76 3.57 -26.58
N GLU A 737 -27.72 3.93 -25.71
CA GLU A 737 -28.16 3.05 -24.63
C GLU A 737 -28.88 1.82 -25.24
N PRO A 738 -28.53 0.59 -24.81
CA PRO A 738 -29.18 -0.61 -25.32
C PRO A 738 -30.65 -0.69 -24.97
N ILE A 739 -31.52 -0.96 -25.95
CA ILE A 739 -32.96 -1.14 -25.77
C ILE A 739 -33.27 -2.56 -25.29
N THR A 740 -32.59 -3.53 -25.88
CA THR A 740 -32.72 -4.97 -25.57
C THR A 740 -31.41 -5.69 -25.88
N GLN A 741 -31.35 -7.01 -25.71
CA GLN A 741 -30.13 -7.79 -25.89
C GLN A 741 -30.34 -8.98 -26.82
N LYS A 742 -29.38 -9.23 -27.74
CA LYS A 742 -29.30 -10.48 -28.50
C LYS A 742 -28.45 -11.47 -27.71
N ILE A 743 -28.96 -12.70 -27.60
CA ILE A 743 -28.29 -13.78 -26.88
C ILE A 743 -27.66 -14.75 -27.88
N GLU A 744 -26.34 -14.95 -27.82
CA GLU A 744 -25.57 -15.91 -28.66
C GLU A 744 -24.94 -16.99 -27.77
N GLY A 745 -25.64 -18.08 -27.58
CA GLY A 745 -25.24 -19.09 -26.58
C GLY A 745 -25.33 -18.51 -25.16
N VAL A 746 -24.19 -18.30 -24.51
CA VAL A 746 -24.10 -17.64 -23.18
C VAL A 746 -23.79 -16.14 -23.26
N LYS A 747 -23.43 -15.65 -24.45
CA LYS A 747 -23.01 -14.28 -24.67
C LYS A 747 -24.22 -13.37 -24.84
N ARG A 748 -24.17 -12.16 -24.29
CA ARG A 748 -25.22 -11.16 -24.38
C ARG A 748 -24.66 -9.91 -25.01
N PHE A 749 -25.28 -9.41 -26.05
CA PHE A 749 -24.87 -8.22 -26.78
C PHE A 749 -26.03 -7.23 -26.86
N GLY A 750 -25.80 -5.97 -26.56
CA GLY A 750 -26.79 -4.92 -26.64
C GLY A 750 -27.31 -4.71 -28.06
N ILE A 751 -28.59 -4.38 -28.20
CA ILE A 751 -29.21 -3.89 -29.44
C ILE A 751 -29.51 -2.43 -29.22
N VAL A 752 -28.91 -1.55 -30.01
CA VAL A 752 -29.06 -0.09 -29.94
C VAL A 752 -29.77 0.45 -31.18
N ALA A 753 -30.59 1.47 -30.99
CA ALA A 753 -31.27 2.19 -32.07
C ALA A 753 -30.61 3.56 -32.28
N LYS A 754 -29.61 3.61 -33.12
CA LYS A 754 -28.78 4.79 -33.34
C LYS A 754 -29.30 5.62 -34.50
N LEU A 755 -29.39 6.92 -34.37
CA LEU A 755 -29.67 7.80 -35.48
C LEU A 755 -28.44 7.96 -36.36
N LYS A 756 -28.57 7.73 -37.65
CA LYS A 756 -27.49 7.81 -38.62
C LYS A 756 -26.88 9.22 -38.59
N ASP A 757 -25.55 9.27 -38.51
CA ASP A 757 -24.74 10.50 -38.52
C ASP A 757 -24.98 11.48 -37.35
N ALA A 758 -25.79 11.11 -36.32
CA ALA A 758 -26.17 12.01 -35.21
C ALA A 758 -24.98 12.57 -34.39
N THR A 759 -23.84 11.86 -34.37
CA THR A 759 -22.63 12.22 -33.62
C THR A 759 -21.50 12.78 -34.47
N GLN A 760 -21.74 13.05 -35.79
CA GLN A 760 -20.68 13.55 -36.67
C GLN A 760 -20.31 15.00 -36.39
N ASP A 761 -21.33 15.88 -36.24
CA ASP A 761 -21.14 17.29 -35.95
C ASP A 761 -22.38 17.91 -35.28
N ILE A 762 -22.23 19.10 -34.72
CA ILE A 762 -23.28 19.83 -34.00
C ILE A 762 -24.42 20.29 -34.92
N ASN A 763 -24.17 20.50 -36.22
CA ASN A 763 -25.21 20.92 -37.13
C ASN A 763 -26.10 19.72 -37.51
N THR A 764 -25.51 18.58 -37.71
CA THR A 764 -26.23 17.32 -37.88
C THR A 764 -27.12 17.03 -36.67
N LEU A 765 -26.58 17.18 -35.44
CA LEU A 765 -27.35 17.07 -34.21
C LEU A 765 -28.53 18.05 -34.16
N LYS A 766 -28.31 19.32 -34.50
CA LYS A 766 -29.37 20.36 -34.57
C LYS A 766 -30.46 20.03 -35.59
N SER A 767 -30.11 19.34 -36.67
CA SER A 767 -31.03 18.97 -37.76
C SER A 767 -31.77 17.66 -37.53
N LEU A 768 -31.51 16.95 -36.41
CA LEU A 768 -32.23 15.72 -36.08
C LEU A 768 -33.76 15.96 -36.09
N ILE A 769 -34.46 15.04 -36.72
CA ILE A 769 -35.89 15.12 -36.94
C ILE A 769 -36.62 14.43 -35.79
N LEU A 770 -37.51 15.15 -35.16
CA LEU A 770 -38.47 14.67 -34.17
C LEU A 770 -39.85 14.60 -34.83
N ARG A 771 -40.64 13.60 -34.43
CA ARG A 771 -42.00 13.44 -34.88
C ARG A 771 -42.95 13.30 -33.70
N SER A 772 -44.01 14.10 -33.67
CA SER A 772 -45.03 13.97 -32.65
C SER A 772 -46.06 12.89 -32.99
N ASP A 773 -46.80 12.43 -31.97
CA ASP A 773 -47.91 11.48 -32.14
C ASP A 773 -48.99 11.98 -33.12
N SER A 774 -49.11 13.31 -33.28
CA SER A 774 -50.01 13.94 -34.23
C SER A 774 -49.47 13.93 -35.68
N GLY A 775 -48.33 13.37 -35.96
CA GLY A 775 -47.68 13.30 -37.25
C GLY A 775 -46.88 14.55 -37.67
N ARG A 776 -46.77 15.57 -36.81
CA ARG A 776 -45.99 16.78 -37.10
C ARG A 776 -44.51 16.50 -37.01
N VAL A 777 -43.74 17.00 -37.95
CA VAL A 777 -42.29 16.84 -38.07
C VAL A 777 -41.64 18.17 -37.74
N VAL A 778 -40.61 18.13 -36.90
CA VAL A 778 -39.84 19.29 -36.45
C VAL A 778 -38.39 18.93 -36.21
N THR A 779 -37.48 19.87 -36.37
CA THR A 779 -36.07 19.66 -36.07
C THR A 779 -35.76 19.92 -34.59
N LEU A 780 -34.72 19.26 -34.08
CA LEU A 780 -34.31 19.43 -32.67
C LEU A 780 -34.04 20.91 -32.33
N LYS A 781 -33.43 21.68 -33.24
CA LYS A 781 -33.14 23.12 -33.04
C LYS A 781 -34.40 23.99 -32.92
N GLU A 782 -35.55 23.53 -33.42
CA GLU A 782 -36.82 24.31 -33.33
C GLU A 782 -37.50 24.14 -31.99
N VAL A 783 -37.20 23.07 -31.27
CA VAL A 783 -37.82 22.73 -29.98
C VAL A 783 -36.82 22.71 -28.82
N CYS A 784 -35.52 22.88 -29.09
CA CYS A 784 -34.48 22.93 -28.07
C CYS A 784 -33.51 24.08 -28.33
N ASP A 785 -33.03 24.65 -27.24
CA ASP A 785 -31.86 25.54 -27.28
C ASP A 785 -30.59 24.66 -27.16
N ILE A 786 -29.74 24.72 -28.18
CA ILE A 786 -28.52 23.89 -28.28
C ILE A 786 -27.31 24.80 -28.30
N SER A 787 -26.52 24.72 -27.22
CA SER A 787 -25.33 25.54 -27.01
C SER A 787 -24.15 24.68 -26.59
N VAL A 788 -22.95 25.16 -26.93
CA VAL A 788 -21.72 24.59 -26.41
C VAL A 788 -21.30 25.36 -25.15
N ILE A 789 -21.19 24.67 -24.05
CA ILE A 789 -20.75 25.23 -22.78
C ILE A 789 -19.46 24.53 -22.32
N GLN A 790 -18.72 25.16 -21.43
CA GLN A 790 -17.63 24.52 -20.72
C GLN A 790 -18.13 24.15 -19.33
N GLY A 791 -18.09 22.87 -19.03
CA GLY A 791 -18.45 22.30 -17.73
C GLY A 791 -17.29 21.61 -17.03
N PRO A 792 -17.54 21.06 -15.83
CA PRO A 792 -16.56 20.24 -15.16
C PRO A 792 -16.34 18.93 -15.92
N ALA A 793 -15.07 18.56 -16.01
CA ALA A 793 -14.66 17.27 -16.50
C ALA A 793 -14.93 16.18 -15.45
N PHE A 794 -14.71 16.53 -14.19
CA PHE A 794 -15.02 15.71 -13.01
C PHE A 794 -15.21 16.61 -11.78
N ILE A 795 -15.85 16.04 -10.77
CA ILE A 795 -16.10 16.70 -9.48
C ILE A 795 -15.69 15.75 -8.37
N LYS A 796 -14.67 16.13 -7.61
CA LYS A 796 -14.23 15.42 -6.40
C LYS A 796 -14.88 15.99 -5.16
N ARG A 797 -15.25 15.10 -4.23
CA ARG A 797 -15.84 15.48 -2.95
C ARG A 797 -15.22 14.67 -1.82
N GLU A 798 -15.08 15.28 -0.66
CA GLU A 798 -14.69 14.67 0.60
C GLU A 798 -15.66 15.11 1.69
N ASP A 799 -16.24 14.15 2.37
CA ASP A 799 -17.18 14.37 3.46
C ASP A 799 -18.28 15.43 3.13
N LEU A 800 -18.98 15.21 2.02
CA LEU A 800 -20.03 16.07 1.47
C LEU A 800 -19.58 17.43 0.93
N SER A 801 -18.28 17.73 0.91
CA SER A 801 -17.73 18.99 0.42
C SER A 801 -16.95 18.80 -0.88
N ARG A 802 -17.14 19.67 -1.87
CA ARG A 802 -16.31 19.67 -3.08
C ARG A 802 -14.90 20.10 -2.73
N TYR A 803 -13.90 19.55 -3.41
CA TYR A 803 -12.52 20.00 -3.30
C TYR A 803 -11.79 19.97 -4.63
N MET A 804 -10.71 20.75 -4.70
CA MET A 804 -9.74 20.80 -5.79
C MET A 804 -8.35 20.58 -5.23
N VAL A 805 -7.48 19.95 -5.99
CA VAL A 805 -6.11 19.62 -5.59
C VAL A 805 -5.11 20.54 -6.29
N LEU A 806 -4.18 21.09 -5.52
CA LEU A 806 -2.92 21.65 -6.00
C LEU A 806 -1.82 20.69 -5.59
N SER A 807 -1.27 19.96 -6.54
CA SER A 807 -0.14 19.05 -6.35
C SER A 807 1.18 19.81 -6.36
N LEU A 808 2.09 19.44 -5.47
CA LEU A 808 3.39 20.09 -5.31
C LEU A 808 4.49 19.02 -5.33
N GLU A 809 5.53 19.29 -6.11
CA GLU A 809 6.77 18.49 -6.13
C GLU A 809 7.87 19.30 -5.44
N VAL A 810 8.46 18.76 -4.37
CA VAL A 810 9.50 19.43 -3.59
C VAL A 810 10.80 18.66 -3.76
N GLU A 811 11.81 19.28 -4.37
CA GLU A 811 13.14 18.70 -4.53
C GLU A 811 14.19 19.47 -3.70
N GLU A 812 15.23 18.78 -3.26
CA GLU A 812 16.37 19.35 -2.51
C GLU A 812 15.99 20.07 -1.20
N ARG A 813 14.78 19.88 -0.70
CA ARG A 813 14.30 20.45 0.56
C ARG A 813 13.32 19.51 1.25
N ASP A 814 13.33 19.48 2.56
CA ASP A 814 12.36 18.71 3.34
C ASP A 814 10.94 19.29 3.32
N ILE A 815 9.96 18.41 3.29
CA ILE A 815 8.53 18.76 3.18
C ILE A 815 8.06 19.61 4.36
N ALA A 816 8.54 19.35 5.59
CA ALA A 816 8.06 20.06 6.79
C ALA A 816 8.44 21.55 6.78
N SER A 817 9.70 21.88 6.50
CA SER A 817 10.16 23.27 6.41
C SER A 817 9.57 24.01 5.21
N PHE A 818 9.33 23.29 4.12
CA PHE A 818 8.64 23.85 2.96
C PHE A 818 7.20 24.26 3.31
N VAL A 819 6.44 23.38 3.96
CA VAL A 819 5.05 23.64 4.34
C VAL A 819 4.95 24.78 5.36
N GLU A 820 5.86 24.87 6.31
CA GLU A 820 5.89 25.96 7.29
C GLU A 820 6.09 27.34 6.63
N GLU A 821 7.03 27.44 5.68
CA GLU A 821 7.23 28.65 4.88
C GLU A 821 6.04 28.94 3.96
N ALA A 822 5.51 27.88 3.32
CA ALA A 822 4.36 27.98 2.42
C ALA A 822 3.12 28.52 3.16
N ASN A 823 2.79 28.00 4.34
CA ASN A 823 1.69 28.49 5.16
C ASN A 823 1.83 29.99 5.46
N THR A 824 3.01 30.41 5.91
CA THR A 824 3.27 31.81 6.21
C THR A 824 3.06 32.73 5.00
N LYS A 825 3.46 32.26 3.80
CA LYS A 825 3.29 33.03 2.56
C LYS A 825 1.86 33.02 2.05
N ILE A 826 1.16 31.89 2.15
CA ILE A 826 -0.24 31.76 1.77
C ILE A 826 -1.12 32.67 2.62
N GLU A 827 -0.97 32.63 3.95
CA GLU A 827 -1.74 33.46 4.88
C GLU A 827 -1.56 34.98 4.61
N LYS A 828 -0.36 35.40 4.16
CA LYS A 828 -0.07 36.81 3.89
C LYS A 828 -0.53 37.30 2.54
N ASN A 829 -0.53 36.44 1.52
CA ASN A 829 -0.62 36.86 0.12
C ASN A 829 -1.83 36.29 -0.64
N VAL A 830 -2.52 35.32 -0.09
CA VAL A 830 -3.69 34.71 -0.73
C VAL A 830 -4.96 35.05 0.05
N ASN A 831 -5.92 35.65 -0.63
CA ASN A 831 -7.23 35.91 -0.01
C ASN A 831 -8.15 34.70 -0.23
N ILE A 832 -8.49 34.01 0.85
CA ILE A 832 -9.43 32.89 0.84
C ILE A 832 -10.79 33.42 1.27
N PRO A 833 -11.81 33.41 0.39
CA PRO A 833 -13.15 33.90 0.72
C PRO A 833 -13.84 33.07 1.79
N ASP A 834 -14.84 33.65 2.47
CA ASP A 834 -15.66 32.92 3.43
C ASP A 834 -16.34 31.70 2.77
N GLY A 835 -16.37 30.56 3.47
CA GLY A 835 -16.87 29.30 2.97
C GLY A 835 -15.84 28.46 2.21
N TYR A 836 -14.62 28.97 2.00
CA TYR A 836 -13.49 28.22 1.44
C TYR A 836 -12.41 28.03 2.48
N TYR A 837 -11.73 26.89 2.41
CA TYR A 837 -10.59 26.59 3.29
C TYR A 837 -9.63 25.63 2.63
N ILE A 838 -8.42 25.56 3.15
CA ILE A 838 -7.37 24.67 2.64
C ILE A 838 -6.97 23.64 3.69
N LYS A 839 -6.57 22.45 3.23
CA LYS A 839 -5.90 21.42 4.04
C LYS A 839 -4.71 20.87 3.28
N TRP A 840 -3.63 20.64 4.01
CA TRP A 840 -2.50 19.89 3.48
C TRP A 840 -2.82 18.41 3.43
N ALA A 841 -2.34 17.74 2.38
CA ALA A 841 -2.54 16.32 2.12
C ALA A 841 -1.24 15.66 1.64
N GLY A 842 -1.21 14.34 1.56
CA GLY A 842 -0.03 13.57 1.19
C GLY A 842 0.85 13.25 2.39
N ASP A 843 2.14 13.02 2.15
CA ASP A 843 3.09 12.54 3.16
C ASP A 843 3.26 13.48 4.36
N PHE A 844 3.06 14.78 4.16
CA PHE A 844 3.08 15.75 5.25
C PHE A 844 2.03 15.44 6.32
N LYS A 845 0.81 15.10 5.95
CA LYS A 845 -0.26 14.76 6.88
C LYS A 845 0.07 13.46 7.63
N ASN A 846 0.51 12.42 6.90
CA ASN A 846 0.91 11.14 7.48
C ASN A 846 2.06 11.32 8.51
N MET A 847 3.04 12.16 8.17
CA MET A 847 4.15 12.52 9.07
C MET A 847 3.65 13.29 10.31
N GLN A 848 2.74 14.23 10.13
CA GLN A 848 2.18 15.02 11.24
C GLN A 848 1.40 14.12 12.20
N GLU A 849 0.52 13.26 11.72
CA GLU A 849 -0.25 12.32 12.53
C GLU A 849 0.66 11.34 13.29
N ALA A 850 1.65 10.74 12.62
CA ALA A 850 2.61 9.86 13.25
C ALA A 850 3.42 10.58 14.34
N THR A 851 3.91 11.79 14.06
CA THR A 851 4.71 12.58 15.01
C THR A 851 3.89 12.99 16.23
N GLN A 852 2.64 13.41 16.06
CA GLN A 852 1.74 13.77 17.17
C GLN A 852 1.45 12.56 18.06
N THR A 853 1.14 11.41 17.46
CA THR A 853 0.90 10.16 18.21
C THR A 853 2.13 9.75 19.01
N LEU A 854 3.32 9.76 18.38
CA LEU A 854 4.57 9.44 19.07
C LEU A 854 4.89 10.44 20.20
N ALA A 855 4.68 11.74 19.98
CA ALA A 855 4.89 12.77 20.98
C ALA A 855 4.01 12.58 22.23
N MET A 856 2.81 12.03 22.07
CA MET A 856 1.89 11.72 23.18
C MET A 856 2.27 10.41 23.90
N ILE A 857 2.63 9.36 23.15
CA ILE A 857 2.82 8.01 23.71
C ILE A 857 4.22 7.80 24.31
N ILE A 858 5.27 8.44 23.77
CA ILE A 858 6.65 8.30 24.28
C ILE A 858 6.76 8.68 25.77
N PRO A 859 6.19 9.81 26.27
CA PRO A 859 6.24 10.13 27.70
C PRO A 859 5.54 9.07 28.57
N ILE A 860 4.41 8.51 28.11
CA ILE A 860 3.69 7.46 28.83
C ILE A 860 4.55 6.19 28.90
N THR A 861 5.16 5.81 27.80
CA THR A 861 6.09 4.66 27.72
C THR A 861 7.29 4.84 28.66
N LEU A 862 7.87 6.05 28.69
CA LEU A 862 8.94 6.39 29.64
C LEU A 862 8.51 6.24 31.10
N LEU A 863 7.30 6.62 31.44
CA LEU A 863 6.74 6.44 32.78
C LEU A 863 6.63 4.94 33.12
N ILE A 864 6.08 4.13 32.22
CA ILE A 864 5.95 2.68 32.41
C ILE A 864 7.32 2.04 32.59
N ILE A 865 8.30 2.40 31.76
CA ILE A 865 9.68 1.90 31.87
C ILE A 865 10.30 2.32 33.20
N THR A 866 10.09 3.55 33.66
CA THR A 866 10.56 4.03 34.95
C THR A 866 10.00 3.20 36.11
N LEU A 867 8.70 2.85 36.05
CA LEU A 867 8.06 2.00 37.05
C LEU A 867 8.60 0.55 36.99
N LEU A 868 8.81 0.00 35.78
CA LEU A 868 9.43 -1.32 35.62
C LEU A 868 10.87 -1.35 36.20
N LEU A 869 11.66 -0.34 35.91
CA LEU A 869 13.00 -0.19 36.47
C LEU A 869 12.96 -0.03 38.01
N TYR A 870 11.98 0.71 38.52
CA TYR A 870 11.79 0.81 39.96
C TYR A 870 11.48 -0.53 40.60
N THR A 871 10.58 -1.32 40.01
CA THR A 871 10.24 -2.67 40.50
C THR A 871 11.42 -3.64 40.41
N ALA A 872 12.28 -3.48 39.39
CA ALA A 872 13.48 -4.30 39.22
C ALA A 872 14.54 -4.01 40.29
N PHE A 873 14.80 -2.71 40.58
CA PHE A 873 15.91 -2.27 41.45
C PHE A 873 15.47 -1.76 42.83
N ASN A 874 14.18 -1.59 43.07
CA ASN A 874 13.58 -1.03 44.26
C ASN A 874 14.21 0.35 44.65
N SER A 875 14.57 1.16 43.65
CA SER A 875 15.25 2.44 43.81
C SER A 875 15.05 3.36 42.61
N PHE A 876 14.40 4.52 42.83
CA PHE A 876 14.27 5.56 41.80
C PHE A 876 15.62 6.15 41.34
N LYS A 877 16.61 6.24 42.26
CA LYS A 877 17.95 6.75 41.92
C LYS A 877 18.65 5.85 40.90
N LYS A 878 18.49 4.52 41.00
CA LYS A 878 19.05 3.55 40.02
C LYS A 878 18.27 3.56 38.72
N ALA A 879 16.95 3.61 38.81
CA ALA A 879 16.11 3.75 37.64
C ALA A 879 16.47 5.00 36.80
N PHE A 880 16.60 6.14 37.49
CA PHE A 880 17.00 7.41 36.88
C PHE A 880 18.42 7.35 36.27
N LEU A 881 19.35 6.69 36.96
CA LEU A 881 20.71 6.49 36.47
C LEU A 881 20.75 5.72 35.15
N ILE A 882 19.93 4.66 35.03
CA ILE A 882 19.83 3.85 33.81
C ILE A 882 19.20 4.69 32.70
N LEU A 883 18.13 5.42 33.00
CA LEU A 883 17.47 6.30 32.04
C LEU A 883 18.36 7.44 31.54
N LEU A 884 19.26 7.97 32.37
CA LEU A 884 20.27 8.95 31.91
C LEU A 884 21.25 8.38 30.87
N GLY A 885 21.42 7.07 30.81
CA GLY A 885 22.20 6.40 29.74
C GLY A 885 21.55 6.46 28.36
N VAL A 886 20.24 6.66 28.30
CA VAL A 886 19.49 6.63 27.03
C VAL A 886 19.79 7.83 26.14
N PRO A 887 19.64 9.09 26.57
CA PRO A 887 19.99 10.26 25.77
C PRO A 887 21.41 10.17 25.22
N LEU A 888 22.32 9.63 26.03
CA LEU A 888 23.72 9.45 25.65
C LEU A 888 23.87 8.38 24.53
N GLY A 889 23.09 7.31 24.58
CA GLY A 889 23.04 6.29 23.50
C GLY A 889 22.54 6.83 22.18
N LEU A 890 21.60 7.77 22.19
CA LEU A 890 21.03 8.38 20.98
C LEU A 890 22.03 9.24 20.20
N MET A 891 23.09 9.76 20.87
CA MET A 891 24.08 10.66 20.25
C MET A 891 24.72 10.06 18.99
N GLY A 892 25.08 8.79 19.01
CA GLY A 892 25.71 8.13 17.86
C GLY A 892 24.75 7.94 16.69
N GLY A 893 23.47 7.70 16.98
CA GLY A 893 22.43 7.66 15.94
C GLY A 893 22.26 9.02 15.27
N ILE A 894 22.28 10.12 16.05
CA ILE A 894 22.22 11.49 15.51
C ILE A 894 23.44 11.77 14.63
N VAL A 895 24.65 11.44 15.12
CA VAL A 895 25.89 11.64 14.35
C VAL A 895 25.87 10.83 13.05
N ALA A 896 25.43 9.57 13.10
CA ALA A 896 25.37 8.71 11.92
C ALA A 896 24.38 9.26 10.89
N LEU A 897 23.22 9.75 11.32
CA LEU A 897 22.20 10.37 10.47
C LEU A 897 22.72 11.63 9.77
N LEU A 898 23.42 12.49 10.52
CA LEU A 898 24.07 13.70 9.98
C LEU A 898 25.21 13.38 9.01
N ILE A 899 26.01 12.35 9.26
CA ILE A 899 27.11 11.95 8.37
C ILE A 899 26.57 11.34 7.07
N ALA A 900 25.47 10.59 7.16
CA ALA A 900 24.84 9.97 6.01
C ALA A 900 23.96 10.93 5.20
N ASP A 901 23.79 12.18 5.68
CA ASP A 901 22.96 13.23 5.06
C ASP A 901 21.53 12.78 4.77
N ILE A 902 20.88 12.13 5.76
CA ILE A 902 19.54 11.57 5.66
C ILE A 902 18.58 12.42 6.51
N TYR A 903 17.39 12.69 5.98
CA TYR A 903 16.33 13.37 6.72
C TYR A 903 15.80 12.51 7.88
N LEU A 904 15.23 13.17 8.88
CA LEU A 904 14.59 12.49 10.00
C LEU A 904 13.25 11.92 9.58
N SER A 905 13.25 10.66 9.13
CA SER A 905 12.06 9.91 8.74
C SER A 905 11.45 9.15 9.93
N VAL A 906 10.21 8.64 9.75
CA VAL A 906 9.59 7.73 10.73
C VAL A 906 10.45 6.47 10.90
N SER A 907 11.08 5.96 9.85
CA SER A 907 12.04 4.84 9.93
C SER A 907 13.25 5.15 10.81
N ALA A 908 13.81 6.37 10.72
CA ALA A 908 14.88 6.82 11.60
C ALA A 908 14.44 6.91 13.08
N ILE A 909 13.22 7.39 13.35
CA ILE A 909 12.64 7.44 14.71
C ILE A 909 12.50 6.03 15.28
N VAL A 910 12.07 5.06 14.49
CA VAL A 910 12.03 3.65 14.88
C VAL A 910 13.42 3.13 15.24
N GLY A 911 14.44 3.52 14.48
CA GLY A 911 15.85 3.26 14.83
C GLY A 911 16.25 3.83 16.19
N PHE A 912 15.85 5.06 16.51
CA PHE A 912 16.07 5.65 17.82
C PHE A 912 15.32 4.89 18.95
N ILE A 913 14.11 4.40 18.70
CA ILE A 913 13.38 3.55 19.65
C ILE A 913 14.13 2.24 19.91
N ALA A 914 14.69 1.62 18.87
CA ALA A 914 15.49 0.40 19.02
C ALA A 914 16.78 0.65 19.85
N ILE A 915 17.49 1.75 19.60
CA ILE A 915 18.69 2.12 20.41
C ILE A 915 18.30 2.36 21.87
N PHE A 916 17.16 2.99 22.10
CA PHE A 916 16.63 3.21 23.44
C PHE A 916 16.51 1.89 24.21
N ALA A 917 15.96 0.86 23.59
CA ALA A 917 15.84 -0.48 24.17
C ALA A 917 17.21 -1.09 24.51
N ILE A 918 18.17 -1.00 23.57
CA ILE A 918 19.53 -1.54 23.75
C ILE A 918 20.29 -0.79 24.85
N ALA A 919 20.19 0.52 24.91
CA ALA A 919 20.85 1.34 25.92
C ALA A 919 20.38 1.02 27.35
N ILE A 920 19.07 0.81 27.52
CA ILE A 920 18.51 0.39 28.82
C ILE A 920 19.00 -1.00 29.21
N LEU A 921 18.99 -1.96 28.28
CA LEU A 921 19.45 -3.33 28.54
C LEU A 921 20.89 -3.35 29.07
N ASN A 922 21.79 -2.66 28.40
CA ASN A 922 23.19 -2.54 28.80
C ASN A 922 23.33 -1.89 30.18
N GLY A 923 22.53 -0.85 30.46
CA GLY A 923 22.48 -0.17 31.73
C GLY A 923 21.98 -1.08 32.85
N ILE A 924 20.91 -1.85 32.66
CA ILE A 924 20.37 -2.80 33.64
C ILE A 924 21.42 -3.85 34.02
N VAL A 925 22.03 -4.46 33.02
CA VAL A 925 23.00 -5.55 33.22
C VAL A 925 24.22 -5.04 34.00
N LEU A 926 24.74 -3.86 33.72
CA LEU A 926 25.87 -3.30 34.42
C LEU A 926 25.53 -2.88 35.84
N VAL A 927 24.43 -2.13 36.02
CA VAL A 927 24.01 -1.61 37.32
C VAL A 927 23.61 -2.73 38.27
N SER A 928 22.87 -3.75 37.78
CA SER A 928 22.53 -4.95 38.57
C SER A 928 23.77 -5.65 39.10
N PHE A 929 24.77 -5.83 38.24
CA PHE A 929 25.99 -6.52 38.61
C PHE A 929 26.87 -5.70 39.60
N ILE A 930 26.92 -4.38 39.47
CA ILE A 930 27.59 -3.51 40.45
C ILE A 930 26.89 -3.62 41.82
N ASP A 931 25.56 -3.70 41.84
CA ASP A 931 24.80 -3.86 43.06
C ASP A 931 25.02 -5.20 43.76
N ASP A 932 25.05 -6.29 42.97
CA ASP A 932 25.33 -7.64 43.50
C ASP A 932 26.72 -7.73 44.13
N LEU A 933 27.73 -7.14 43.48
CA LEU A 933 29.08 -7.06 44.05
C LEU A 933 29.12 -6.19 45.32
N ARG A 934 28.37 -5.08 45.34
CA ARG A 934 28.30 -4.21 46.49
C ARG A 934 27.66 -4.89 47.72
N GLN A 935 26.69 -5.77 47.49
CA GLN A 935 26.11 -6.58 48.56
C GLN A 935 27.05 -7.68 49.04
N LYS A 936 27.84 -8.29 48.13
CA LYS A 936 28.84 -9.32 48.51
C LYS A 936 30.07 -8.74 49.18
N PHE A 937 30.48 -7.52 48.83
CA PHE A 937 31.70 -6.87 49.36
C PHE A 937 31.41 -5.44 49.90
N PRO A 938 30.70 -5.30 51.04
CA PRO A 938 30.24 -4.00 51.54
C PRO A 938 31.36 -3.07 52.04
N THR A 939 32.56 -3.62 52.26
CA THR A 939 33.74 -2.88 52.81
C THR A 939 34.64 -2.27 51.74
N VAL A 940 34.49 -2.67 50.48
CA VAL A 940 35.33 -2.19 49.35
C VAL A 940 34.88 -0.78 48.93
N LYS A 941 35.84 0.10 48.61
CA LYS A 941 35.53 1.46 48.08
C LYS A 941 34.71 1.36 46.79
N THR A 942 33.66 2.19 46.70
CA THR A 942 32.75 2.21 45.55
C THR A 942 33.50 2.34 44.21
N ILE A 943 34.54 3.09 44.14
CA ILE A 943 35.34 3.32 42.91
C ILE A 943 36.05 2.05 42.42
N ASP A 944 36.66 1.29 43.37
CA ASP A 944 37.38 0.06 43.06
C ASP A 944 36.38 -1.04 42.67
N LEU A 945 35.25 -1.13 43.36
CA LEU A 945 34.18 -2.07 43.09
C LEU A 945 33.55 -1.83 41.72
N VAL A 946 33.26 -0.57 41.35
CA VAL A 946 32.75 -0.19 40.04
C VAL A 946 33.74 -0.53 38.95
N LYS A 947 35.02 -0.25 39.16
CA LYS A 947 36.10 -0.61 38.21
C LYS A 947 36.14 -2.11 37.96
N ASP A 948 36.16 -2.93 39.03
CA ASP A 948 36.24 -4.39 38.91
C ASP A 948 34.96 -4.97 38.28
N ALA A 949 33.78 -4.46 38.67
CA ALA A 949 32.50 -4.83 38.06
C ALA A 949 32.48 -4.56 36.54
N THR A 950 32.95 -3.35 36.15
CA THR A 950 32.98 -2.96 34.73
C THR A 950 33.97 -3.81 33.92
N LEU A 951 35.15 -4.16 34.49
CA LEU A 951 36.11 -5.04 33.84
C LEU A 951 35.59 -6.46 33.70
N LEU A 952 34.79 -6.97 34.66
CA LEU A 952 34.17 -8.30 34.56
C LEU A 952 33.04 -8.32 33.54
N ARG A 953 32.30 -7.23 33.39
CA ARG A 953 31.20 -7.09 32.43
C ARG A 953 31.63 -6.61 31.05
N LEU A 954 32.88 -6.26 30.85
CA LEU A 954 33.42 -5.79 29.56
C LEU A 954 33.13 -6.78 28.42
N ARG A 955 33.39 -8.08 28.67
CA ARG A 955 33.19 -9.13 27.66
C ARG A 955 31.71 -9.28 27.23
N PRO A 956 30.72 -9.48 28.15
CA PRO A 956 29.33 -9.53 27.76
C PRO A 956 28.87 -8.27 27.00
N VAL A 957 29.15 -7.08 27.50
CA VAL A 957 28.73 -5.82 26.90
C VAL A 957 29.29 -5.62 25.50
N LEU A 958 30.56 -5.94 25.27
CA LEU A 958 31.13 -5.87 23.92
C LEU A 958 30.56 -6.94 23.01
N MET A 959 30.34 -8.14 23.55
CA MET A 959 29.79 -9.25 22.77
C MET A 959 28.39 -8.93 22.26
N THR A 960 27.50 -8.42 23.16
CA THR A 960 26.17 -7.96 22.79
C THR A 960 26.21 -6.82 21.76
N ALA A 961 27.08 -5.83 21.95
CA ALA A 961 27.26 -4.72 21.02
C ALA A 961 27.72 -5.19 19.63
N PHE A 962 28.75 -6.06 19.58
CA PHE A 962 29.24 -6.56 18.29
C PHE A 962 28.25 -7.52 17.62
N THR A 963 27.54 -8.37 18.37
CA THR A 963 26.50 -9.23 17.77
C THR A 963 25.35 -8.41 17.18
N THR A 964 24.92 -7.36 17.85
CA THR A 964 23.86 -6.48 17.31
C THR A 964 24.37 -5.67 16.12
N LEU A 965 25.56 -5.11 16.21
CA LEU A 965 26.19 -4.36 15.10
C LEU A 965 26.34 -5.22 13.85
N PHE A 966 26.93 -6.40 13.96
CA PHE A 966 27.14 -7.31 12.83
C PHE A 966 25.84 -7.98 12.37
N GLY A 967 24.84 -8.10 13.22
CA GLY A 967 23.51 -8.57 12.84
C GLY A 967 22.79 -7.61 11.89
N ILE A 968 22.98 -6.29 12.10
CA ILE A 968 22.32 -5.22 11.30
C ILE A 968 23.19 -4.78 10.12
N LEU A 969 24.50 -4.98 10.18
CA LEU A 969 25.45 -4.52 9.16
C LEU A 969 25.07 -4.91 7.71
N PRO A 970 24.55 -6.13 7.43
CA PRO A 970 24.10 -6.46 6.08
C PRO A 970 22.95 -5.58 5.57
N LEU A 971 22.08 -5.09 6.45
CA LEU A 971 20.97 -4.17 6.07
C LEU A 971 21.51 -2.78 5.70
N LEU A 972 22.61 -2.35 6.29
CA LEU A 972 23.25 -1.06 5.97
C LEU A 972 23.82 -1.06 4.53
N PHE A 973 24.24 -2.22 4.04
CA PHE A 973 24.80 -2.39 2.69
C PHE A 973 23.85 -3.10 1.72
N ALA A 974 22.62 -3.38 2.14
CA ALA A 974 21.63 -3.99 1.27
C ALA A 974 21.24 -3.01 0.16
N THR A 975 21.20 -3.53 -1.06
CA THR A 975 20.74 -2.82 -2.25
C THR A 975 19.59 -3.61 -2.89
N GLY A 976 18.63 -2.94 -3.46
CA GLY A 976 17.46 -3.55 -4.10
C GLY A 976 16.15 -3.13 -3.45
N VAL A 977 15.04 -3.65 -3.96
CA VAL A 977 13.67 -3.27 -3.59
C VAL A 977 13.46 -3.29 -2.08
N GLY A 978 13.09 -2.15 -1.50
CA GLY A 978 12.73 -1.99 -0.09
C GLY A 978 13.91 -1.75 0.85
N SER A 979 15.14 -1.71 0.36
CA SER A 979 16.31 -1.35 1.18
C SER A 979 16.27 0.11 1.65
N GLU A 980 15.62 0.99 0.90
CA GLU A 980 15.52 2.42 1.16
C GLU A 980 14.85 2.72 2.50
N ILE A 981 13.75 2.02 2.81
CA ILE A 981 13.02 2.21 4.07
C ILE A 981 13.86 1.79 5.29
N GLN A 982 14.74 0.78 5.09
CA GLN A 982 15.52 0.19 6.18
C GLN A 982 16.86 0.91 6.38
N TYR A 983 17.33 1.61 5.36
CA TYR A 983 18.62 2.29 5.41
C TYR A 983 18.70 3.33 6.52
N PRO A 984 17.75 4.30 6.69
CA PRO A 984 17.77 5.27 7.78
C PRO A 984 17.75 4.61 9.15
N LEU A 985 16.92 3.58 9.33
CA LEU A 985 16.83 2.81 10.56
C LEU A 985 18.17 2.13 10.87
N SER A 986 18.80 1.46 9.89
CA SER A 986 20.05 0.75 10.04
C SER A 986 21.22 1.68 10.36
N VAL A 987 21.26 2.87 9.72
CA VAL A 987 22.24 3.93 9.98
C VAL A 987 22.14 4.42 11.43
N VAL A 988 20.92 4.77 11.86
CA VAL A 988 20.68 5.24 13.23
C VAL A 988 21.06 4.18 14.25
N VAL A 989 20.62 2.94 14.07
CA VAL A 989 20.91 1.84 15.02
C VAL A 989 22.40 1.54 15.08
N THR A 990 23.08 1.49 13.93
CA THR A 990 24.53 1.26 13.88
C THR A 990 25.31 2.32 14.66
N GLY A 991 25.04 3.59 14.40
CA GLY A 991 25.67 4.69 15.14
C GLY A 991 25.37 4.67 16.64
N GLY A 992 24.10 4.40 16.96
CA GLY A 992 23.63 4.34 18.33
C GLY A 992 24.20 3.19 19.15
N ILE A 993 24.41 2.01 18.58
CA ILE A 993 25.07 0.89 19.25
C ILE A 993 26.52 1.26 19.62
N ILE A 994 27.24 1.89 18.71
CA ILE A 994 28.63 2.33 18.97
C ILE A 994 28.67 3.31 20.14
N SER A 995 27.85 4.37 20.12
CA SER A 995 27.81 5.36 21.19
C SER A 995 27.28 4.79 22.50
N SER A 996 26.19 4.05 22.48
CA SER A 996 25.62 3.41 23.68
C SER A 996 26.63 2.49 24.36
N THR A 997 27.40 1.71 23.61
CA THR A 997 28.44 0.82 24.17
C THR A 997 29.57 1.61 24.81
N LEU A 998 30.10 2.61 24.11
CA LEU A 998 31.15 3.47 24.64
C LEU A 998 30.70 4.18 25.91
N LEU A 999 29.50 4.73 25.91
CA LEU A 999 28.95 5.47 27.03
C LEU A 999 28.59 4.57 28.22
N THR A 1000 28.08 3.37 27.99
CA THR A 1000 27.85 2.36 29.03
C THR A 1000 29.14 1.91 29.69
N LEU A 1001 30.23 1.79 28.95
CA LEU A 1001 31.52 1.36 29.47
C LEU A 1001 32.33 2.50 30.14
N LEU A 1002 32.16 3.76 29.71
CA LEU A 1002 32.97 4.87 30.19
C LEU A 1002 32.19 5.86 31.06
N VAL A 1003 30.97 6.24 30.69
CA VAL A 1003 30.21 7.31 31.36
C VAL A 1003 29.32 6.76 32.48
N LEU A 1004 28.61 5.66 32.27
CA LEU A 1004 27.73 5.06 33.25
C LEU A 1004 28.45 4.64 34.55
N PRO A 1005 29.68 4.03 34.53
CA PRO A 1005 30.44 3.79 35.72
C PRO A 1005 30.79 5.07 36.49
N GLY A 1006 31.14 6.15 35.78
CA GLY A 1006 31.38 7.45 36.34
C GLY A 1006 30.14 8.08 37.01
N LEU A 1007 29.00 7.99 36.33
CA LEU A 1007 27.69 8.41 36.87
C LEU A 1007 27.33 7.62 38.13
N TYR A 1008 27.53 6.29 38.14
CA TYR A 1008 27.27 5.46 39.33
C TYR A 1008 28.10 5.90 40.52
N VAL A 1009 29.40 6.16 40.34
CA VAL A 1009 30.28 6.66 41.40
C VAL A 1009 29.83 8.03 41.92
N LEU A 1010 29.38 8.93 41.05
CA LEU A 1010 28.89 10.26 41.45
C LEU A 1010 27.58 10.20 42.26
N PHE A 1011 26.65 9.31 41.91
CA PHE A 1011 25.34 9.15 42.54
C PHE A 1011 25.39 8.36 43.87
N PHE A 1012 26.35 7.41 44.00
CA PHE A 1012 26.40 6.43 45.09
C PHE A 1012 27.73 6.44 45.84
N LYS A 1013 28.51 7.56 45.71
CA LYS A 1013 29.75 7.73 46.45
C LYS A 1013 29.45 7.65 47.97
N LYS A 1014 29.80 6.53 48.63
CA LYS A 1014 30.03 6.54 50.07
C LYS A 1014 31.43 7.15 50.26
N THR A 1015 31.51 8.23 50.98
CA THR A 1015 32.76 8.83 51.48
C THR A 1015 33.59 7.84 52.27
#